data_6695d56d1dff1622c4c244456e7ab257
#
_entry.id   6695d56d1dff1622c4c244456e7ab257
#
_cell.length_a   1.000
_cell.length_b   1.000
_cell.length_c   1.000
_cell.angle_alpha   90.00
_cell.angle_beta   90.00
_cell.angle_gamma   90.00
#
_symmetry.space_group_name_H-M   'P 1'
#
loop_
_entity.id
_entity.type
_entity.pdbx_description
1 polymer ?
#
loop_
_entity_poly.entity_id
_entity_poly.type
_entity_poly.pdbx_seq_one_letter_code
_entity_poly.pdbx_strand_id
1 'polypeptide(L)'
;MKKIISVSFVAAVLMLFCASYVDAQTVATYGFEDGTADGWGSFNGATTPVATTAAAYAGSYSLVTTTGATGSGGPAISLNAVLLAGAQYTITGYVKLTNGESASNADFTMKRTDASCSGGACYDTIGSYQVPVTDSGWVQIGGSYTPSTTETGLTLYAQLVGATSAQSFYLDNVVITETAPPPGGAPIASYTFADGGTDGWAPFGPVTLAVGAPPVLDPNGDANSLLTTNRTATYEGPSLNLLAVNNVVAGATYEVTAYVLLAAPDSANPTVTLSTKTADCASTSGTYGNIATSGALSNLVWTKVQGTFSFSDLPGPPTSLSLYFQSSSATDSFYVSDVTISQLAPAPLSASQQDNSGLTSTFEDGGLDGWSSRTGSSSVTNTTADAHSGTHSLLTTGRVANYDGPQINVSNKMYAGSEYNLSAWVKLVPTDGSSHIINMSLQTTLNGNVSYPSVTGYPGVTVPADGNWHQISVTGFNMANSYDPGAAYLYLQTVPASGNDLVSFYVDDFQLTYVAPPTIQTNIPSIYKTLSQFFPVGAAIDPADLSGPHSALLTMHFDSMTPGNELKWSSVENTKGTYTYGEGDSEVGLATCHNMLVRGQNLVWSTAEQTPAYATGDGTNSTANQAVVTANIQEHIQNEVQHFGTKVYAWDVVNEPIDPSQPDCLVHGPFYQVLGASYIDIAFKAARQYAPAGTKLFLNEYSTADPDRLACLVKVVRGMRRRGVPIDGIGHEMHNAINYPSIEAMANSIETVARELPGIEQQITELDMSVYNAGDTTSNYGNTIPASVLAEQGWLYKDYFDLFRRLRGKIKAVTIWGMADDDTWLDSFPVVRTDYPLPFDMQLQAKPAYWGIVDPRELPGYGLKFAMTSKEGTKGTRVLTLTATNGDVGPAYATEISGLTLHQIFGRRCSPVVKSESSFPVVLGDLATNGSASASFAVDFSGCDSSAAFVLSAPWSSATYHTGTFVSGVSVWNDHRGDHPWDDKRGGH
;
A
#
# COMPACT_ATOMS: atom_id res chain seq x y z
N MET A 1 53.98 -32.22 -21.84
CA MET A 1 54.17 -31.40 -23.03
C MET A 1 53.02 -30.44 -23.19
N LYS A 2 53.41 -29.20 -23.36
CA LYS A 2 52.59 -27.99 -23.68
C LYS A 2 51.55 -27.57 -22.61
N LYS A 3 52.00 -26.64 -21.78
CA LYS A 3 51.17 -25.61 -21.06
C LYS A 3 50.48 -24.73 -22.08
N ILE A 4 49.19 -24.48 -21.87
CA ILE A 4 48.50 -23.32 -22.47
C ILE A 4 48.14 -22.42 -21.29
N ILE A 5 48.71 -21.22 -21.34
CA ILE A 5 48.46 -20.13 -20.41
C ILE A 5 47.19 -19.42 -20.89
N SER A 6 46.15 -19.43 -20.05
CA SER A 6 44.95 -18.63 -20.28
C SER A 6 45.17 -17.28 -19.60
N VAL A 7 45.29 -16.22 -20.40
CA VAL A 7 45.33 -14.83 -19.94
C VAL A 7 43.88 -14.36 -19.74
N SER A 8 43.46 -14.19 -18.52
CA SER A 8 42.19 -13.54 -18.20
C SER A 8 42.36 -12.02 -18.38
N PHE A 9 41.72 -11.46 -19.39
CA PHE A 9 41.51 -10.04 -19.52
C PHE A 9 40.44 -9.61 -18.52
N VAL A 10 40.82 -8.92 -17.46
CA VAL A 10 39.93 -8.13 -16.61
C VAL A 10 39.68 -6.84 -17.38
N ALA A 11 38.53 -6.76 -18.05
CA ALA A 11 38.01 -5.51 -18.57
C ALA A 11 37.36 -4.78 -17.38
N ALA A 12 38.10 -3.84 -16.79
CA ALA A 12 37.51 -2.81 -15.93
C ALA A 12 36.64 -1.92 -16.83
N VAL A 13 35.32 -2.11 -16.75
CA VAL A 13 34.36 -1.14 -17.29
C VAL A 13 34.38 0.05 -16.35
N LEU A 14 35.15 1.07 -16.72
CA LEU A 14 35.02 2.41 -16.17
C LEU A 14 33.66 2.93 -16.67
N MET A 15 32.60 2.86 -15.85
CA MET A 15 31.41 3.67 -16.11
C MET A 15 31.80 5.13 -15.86
N LEU A 16 32.16 5.82 -16.93
CA LEU A 16 32.09 7.27 -16.98
C LEU A 16 30.60 7.61 -16.78
N PHE A 17 30.26 8.16 -15.63
CA PHE A 17 29.08 9.00 -15.51
C PHE A 17 29.33 10.22 -16.43
N CYS A 18 28.90 10.14 -17.67
CA CYS A 18 28.54 11.31 -18.42
C CYS A 18 27.31 11.89 -17.72
N ALA A 19 27.52 12.85 -16.82
CA ALA A 19 26.53 13.89 -16.67
C ALA A 19 26.35 14.44 -18.09
N SER A 20 25.23 14.13 -18.73
CA SER A 20 24.82 14.79 -19.95
C SER A 20 24.64 16.25 -19.59
N TYR A 21 25.69 17.09 -19.86
CA TYR A 21 25.48 18.50 -20.04
C TYR A 21 24.45 18.60 -21.17
N VAL A 22 23.25 19.03 -20.85
CA VAL A 22 22.27 19.46 -21.83
C VAL A 22 22.89 20.71 -22.43
N ASP A 23 23.37 20.65 -23.67
CA ASP A 23 23.79 21.83 -24.39
C ASP A 23 22.60 22.79 -24.44
N ALA A 24 22.85 24.06 -24.13
CA ALA A 24 21.85 25.12 -24.17
C ALA A 24 21.23 25.15 -25.58
N GLN A 25 19.93 24.83 -25.68
CA GLN A 25 19.23 24.74 -26.96
C GLN A 25 18.48 26.04 -27.24
N THR A 26 18.77 26.67 -28.39
CA THR A 26 17.97 27.77 -28.88
C THR A 26 16.57 27.27 -29.28
N VAL A 27 15.53 27.77 -28.62
CA VAL A 27 14.14 27.35 -28.83
C VAL A 27 13.35 28.34 -29.68
N ALA A 28 13.79 29.60 -29.75
CA ALA A 28 13.23 30.60 -30.68
C ALA A 28 14.25 31.69 -31.01
N THR A 29 14.23 32.18 -32.25
CA THR A 29 14.99 33.34 -32.69
C THR A 29 14.13 34.22 -33.58
N TYR A 30 14.14 35.52 -33.27
CA TYR A 30 13.41 36.55 -34.06
C TYR A 30 14.39 37.57 -34.58
N GLY A 31 14.72 37.47 -35.83
CA GLY A 31 15.69 38.34 -36.51
C GLY A 31 15.06 39.24 -37.57
N PHE A 32 13.77 39.04 -37.86
CA PHE A 32 12.97 39.82 -38.75
C PHE A 32 13.46 39.85 -40.23
N GLU A 33 14.34 38.96 -40.63
CA GLU A 33 15.06 38.93 -41.89
C GLU A 33 14.16 38.63 -43.13
N ASP A 34 12.97 38.10 -42.90
CA ASP A 34 11.97 37.95 -43.96
C ASP A 34 11.15 39.22 -44.26
N GLY A 35 11.47 40.32 -43.57
CA GLY A 35 10.78 41.58 -43.68
C GLY A 35 9.41 41.65 -43.02
N THR A 36 9.10 40.65 -42.13
CA THR A 36 7.88 40.64 -41.33
C THR A 36 8.17 40.99 -39.88
N ALA A 37 7.14 41.10 -39.06
CA ALA A 37 7.30 41.34 -37.63
C ALA A 37 7.35 40.01 -36.83
N ASP A 38 7.53 38.86 -37.45
CA ASP A 38 7.69 37.52 -36.82
C ASP A 38 6.62 37.24 -35.71
N GLY A 39 5.38 37.74 -35.89
CA GLY A 39 4.31 37.56 -34.89
C GLY A 39 4.35 38.58 -33.76
N TRP A 40 5.31 39.54 -33.73
CA TRP A 40 5.29 40.61 -32.72
C TRP A 40 4.18 41.63 -33.00
N GLY A 41 3.41 41.92 -31.97
CA GLY A 41 2.38 42.94 -31.96
C GLY A 41 2.73 44.13 -31.08
N SER A 42 1.80 45.06 -30.88
CA SER A 42 1.97 46.19 -29.98
C SER A 42 1.43 45.92 -28.58
N PHE A 43 2.11 46.46 -27.57
CA PHE A 43 1.68 46.39 -26.16
C PHE A 43 1.53 47.78 -25.58
N ASN A 44 0.49 48.00 -24.75
CA ASN A 44 0.25 49.19 -23.91
C ASN A 44 0.39 50.52 -24.64
N GLY A 45 -0.31 50.68 -25.78
CA GLY A 45 -0.39 51.92 -26.53
C GLY A 45 0.82 52.29 -27.38
N ALA A 46 1.77 51.38 -27.55
CA ALA A 46 2.84 51.50 -28.55
C ALA A 46 2.28 51.36 -29.95
N THR A 47 2.99 51.90 -30.95
CA THR A 47 2.63 51.70 -32.36
C THR A 47 2.87 50.24 -32.75
N THR A 48 2.09 49.75 -33.72
CA THR A 48 2.34 48.39 -34.26
C THR A 48 3.78 48.29 -34.78
N PRO A 49 4.59 47.29 -34.31
CA PRO A 49 5.95 47.13 -34.75
C PRO A 49 5.98 46.79 -36.23
N VAL A 50 6.97 47.32 -36.95
CA VAL A 50 7.15 47.12 -38.40
C VAL A 50 8.60 46.74 -38.66
N ALA A 51 8.82 45.72 -39.48
CA ALA A 51 10.17 45.38 -39.94
C ALA A 51 10.74 46.52 -40.82
N THR A 52 12.00 46.86 -40.63
CA THR A 52 12.67 47.96 -41.29
C THR A 52 14.13 47.66 -41.57
N THR A 53 14.68 48.20 -42.65
CA THR A 53 16.10 48.20 -43.00
C THR A 53 16.84 49.45 -42.53
N ALA A 54 16.16 50.35 -41.77
CA ALA A 54 16.78 51.62 -41.34
C ALA A 54 17.93 51.44 -40.33
N ALA A 55 17.93 50.36 -39.56
CA ALA A 55 19.02 49.87 -38.70
C ALA A 55 18.83 48.38 -38.50
N ALA A 56 19.94 47.62 -38.35
CA ALA A 56 19.93 46.24 -37.95
C ALA A 56 21.08 45.98 -37.02
N TYR A 57 20.94 45.10 -36.00
CA TYR A 57 22.01 44.60 -35.19
C TYR A 57 22.69 43.43 -35.91
N ALA A 58 21.88 42.49 -36.40
CA ALA A 58 22.33 41.39 -37.22
C ALA A 58 21.50 41.36 -38.52
N GLY A 59 22.10 40.82 -39.60
CA GLY A 59 21.40 40.73 -40.88
C GLY A 59 21.06 42.11 -41.50
N SER A 60 19.82 42.25 -42.03
CA SER A 60 19.40 43.41 -42.81
C SER A 60 18.18 44.13 -42.24
N TYR A 61 17.41 43.50 -41.34
CA TYR A 61 16.20 43.99 -40.81
C TYR A 61 16.22 44.04 -39.26
N SER A 62 15.38 44.92 -38.71
CA SER A 62 15.01 44.96 -37.29
C SER A 62 13.56 45.42 -37.19
N LEU A 63 12.89 45.31 -36.01
CA LEU A 63 11.62 45.95 -35.73
C LEU A 63 11.83 47.39 -35.31
N VAL A 64 10.97 48.31 -35.80
CA VAL A 64 10.86 49.65 -35.26
C VAL A 64 9.46 49.86 -34.68
N THR A 65 9.41 50.51 -33.51
CA THR A 65 8.16 50.86 -32.81
C THR A 65 8.32 52.19 -32.11
N THR A 66 7.23 52.86 -31.81
CA THR A 66 7.18 54.08 -30.94
C THR A 66 6.39 53.74 -29.71
N THR A 67 6.94 53.97 -28.51
CA THR A 67 6.29 53.72 -27.23
C THR A 67 5.03 54.60 -27.08
N GLY A 68 4.16 54.20 -26.15
CA GLY A 68 3.12 55.08 -25.62
C GLY A 68 3.71 56.29 -24.88
N ALA A 69 2.87 57.25 -24.48
CA ALA A 69 3.28 58.51 -23.88
C ALA A 69 4.10 58.40 -22.59
N THR A 70 4.08 57.24 -21.92
CA THR A 70 4.77 56.98 -20.66
C THR A 70 5.95 56.00 -20.79
N GLY A 71 6.31 55.59 -22.01
CA GLY A 71 7.42 54.69 -22.27
C GLY A 71 7.16 53.18 -21.93
N SER A 72 6.08 52.87 -21.24
CA SER A 72 5.77 51.53 -20.74
C SER A 72 5.17 50.58 -21.76
N GLY A 73 5.20 50.89 -23.03
CA GLY A 73 4.70 50.07 -24.12
C GLY A 73 5.78 49.79 -25.17
N GLY A 74 5.59 48.76 -25.98
CA GLY A 74 6.53 48.43 -27.02
C GLY A 74 6.14 47.19 -27.83
N PRO A 75 7.06 46.61 -28.58
CA PRO A 75 6.80 45.37 -29.29
C PRO A 75 6.66 44.21 -28.33
N ALA A 76 5.68 43.36 -28.58
CA ALA A 76 5.34 42.23 -27.67
C ALA A 76 4.99 40.98 -28.43
N ILE A 77 5.33 39.85 -27.85
CA ILE A 77 5.03 38.54 -28.39
C ILE A 77 4.52 37.59 -27.29
N SER A 78 3.57 36.72 -27.62
CA SER A 78 3.11 35.67 -26.74
C SER A 78 4.13 34.50 -26.75
N LEU A 79 4.57 34.08 -25.57
CA LEU A 79 5.51 32.97 -25.40
C LEU A 79 4.87 31.72 -24.78
N ASN A 80 3.54 31.65 -24.70
CA ASN A 80 2.85 30.49 -24.15
C ASN A 80 3.17 29.18 -24.88
N ALA A 81 3.45 29.26 -26.18
CA ALA A 81 3.82 28.11 -27.01
C ALA A 81 5.32 27.82 -27.02
N VAL A 82 6.15 28.74 -26.53
CA VAL A 82 7.63 28.64 -26.60
C VAL A 82 8.23 28.19 -25.27
N LEU A 83 7.67 28.66 -24.15
CA LEU A 83 8.24 28.41 -22.82
C LEU A 83 7.51 27.27 -22.11
N LEU A 84 8.26 26.26 -21.67
CA LEU A 84 7.77 25.16 -20.85
C LEU A 84 7.84 25.51 -19.36
N ALA A 85 6.81 25.22 -18.61
CA ALA A 85 6.79 25.44 -17.17
C ALA A 85 7.92 24.67 -16.47
N GLY A 86 8.65 25.35 -15.57
CA GLY A 86 9.78 24.77 -14.83
C GLY A 86 11.09 24.72 -15.59
N ALA A 87 11.13 24.85 -16.91
CA ALA A 87 12.38 24.96 -17.67
C ALA A 87 13.05 26.33 -17.45
N GLN A 88 14.36 26.37 -17.44
CA GLN A 88 15.09 27.63 -17.36
C GLN A 88 15.46 28.13 -18.75
N TYR A 89 15.22 29.42 -18.97
CA TYR A 89 15.52 30.09 -20.24
C TYR A 89 16.42 31.27 -20.02
N THR A 90 17.26 31.55 -21.02
CA THR A 90 17.88 32.85 -21.20
C THR A 90 17.23 33.52 -22.40
N ILE A 91 16.65 34.69 -22.17
CA ILE A 91 15.97 35.51 -23.15
C ILE A 91 16.82 36.76 -23.36
N THR A 92 17.35 36.99 -24.56
CA THR A 92 18.17 38.16 -24.89
C THR A 92 17.67 38.83 -26.17
N GLY A 93 17.94 40.09 -26.33
CA GLY A 93 17.65 40.84 -27.55
C GLY A 93 18.41 42.16 -27.53
N TYR A 94 18.48 42.84 -28.70
CA TYR A 94 19.22 44.06 -28.84
C TYR A 94 18.29 45.24 -29.14
N VAL A 95 18.52 46.36 -28.45
CA VAL A 95 17.67 47.56 -28.55
C VAL A 95 18.57 48.74 -28.89
N LYS A 96 18.07 49.65 -29.73
CA LYS A 96 18.74 50.92 -30.08
C LYS A 96 17.65 52.00 -30.29
N LEU A 97 17.89 53.19 -29.79
CA LEU A 97 16.95 54.30 -30.06
C LEU A 97 17.09 54.74 -31.54
N THR A 98 15.98 55.30 -32.11
CA THR A 98 16.08 55.93 -33.42
C THR A 98 16.88 57.24 -33.33
N ASN A 99 17.44 57.67 -34.46
CA ASN A 99 18.31 58.84 -34.50
C ASN A 99 17.60 60.09 -33.97
N GLY A 100 18.24 60.78 -33.01
CA GLY A 100 17.75 62.03 -32.42
C GLY A 100 16.85 61.82 -31.18
N GLU A 101 16.60 60.61 -30.78
CA GLU A 101 15.92 60.35 -29.53
C GLU A 101 16.84 60.58 -28.31
N SER A 102 16.29 61.10 -27.23
CA SER A 102 17.02 61.30 -25.96
C SER A 102 17.34 59.97 -25.31
N ALA A 103 18.49 59.89 -24.67
CA ALA A 103 18.90 58.67 -23.92
C ALA A 103 17.78 58.22 -22.97
N SER A 104 17.56 56.93 -22.90
CA SER A 104 16.53 56.30 -22.08
C SER A 104 17.08 54.99 -21.46
N ASN A 105 16.24 54.27 -20.76
CA ASN A 105 16.55 52.90 -20.26
C ASN A 105 15.58 51.90 -20.89
N ALA A 106 16.08 50.72 -21.22
CA ALA A 106 15.29 49.67 -21.83
C ALA A 106 15.34 48.38 -20.98
N ASP A 107 14.29 47.58 -20.99
CA ASP A 107 14.31 46.22 -20.50
C ASP A 107 13.33 45.32 -21.24
N PHE A 108 13.46 44.05 -21.08
CA PHE A 108 12.41 43.06 -21.34
C PHE A 108 11.60 42.84 -20.08
N THR A 109 10.29 42.82 -20.24
CA THR A 109 9.34 42.47 -19.19
C THR A 109 8.44 41.35 -19.66
N MET A 110 8.26 40.34 -18.76
CA MET A 110 7.26 39.29 -18.93
C MET A 110 5.95 39.69 -18.22
N LYS A 111 4.90 39.83 -18.98
CA LYS A 111 3.56 39.86 -18.42
C LYS A 111 3.08 38.43 -18.25
N ARG A 112 2.56 38.08 -17.08
CA ARG A 112 2.02 36.76 -16.76
C ARG A 112 0.73 36.88 -15.95
N THR A 113 -0.04 35.78 -15.94
CA THR A 113 -1.30 35.68 -15.18
C THR A 113 -1.19 34.43 -14.29
N ASP A 114 -1.38 34.61 -12.99
CA ASP A 114 -1.56 33.50 -12.03
C ASP A 114 -2.39 33.98 -10.81
N ALA A 115 -2.69 33.04 -9.89
CA ALA A 115 -3.50 33.32 -8.71
C ALA A 115 -2.86 34.31 -7.73
N SER A 116 -1.54 34.54 -7.79
CA SER A 116 -0.80 35.48 -6.93
C SER A 116 -0.85 36.91 -7.45
N CYS A 117 -1.30 37.13 -8.71
CA CYS A 117 -1.30 38.44 -9.33
C CYS A 117 -2.47 39.29 -8.83
N SER A 118 -2.19 40.36 -8.09
CA SER A 118 -3.19 41.35 -7.71
C SER A 118 -3.67 42.15 -8.94
N GLY A 119 -4.96 42.05 -9.28
CA GLY A 119 -5.52 42.72 -10.46
C GLY A 119 -5.44 41.92 -11.78
N GLY A 120 -5.11 40.62 -11.70
CA GLY A 120 -5.20 39.66 -12.82
C GLY A 120 -3.99 39.58 -13.71
N ALA A 121 -2.90 40.33 -13.46
CA ALA A 121 -1.61 40.20 -14.15
C ALA A 121 -0.44 40.67 -13.29
N CYS A 122 0.67 39.98 -13.43
CA CYS A 122 1.99 40.37 -12.91
C CYS A 122 2.93 40.76 -14.03
N TYR A 123 3.98 41.50 -13.68
CA TYR A 123 4.97 42.02 -14.63
C TYR A 123 6.37 41.84 -14.03
N ASP A 124 7.14 40.95 -14.64
CA ASP A 124 8.46 40.58 -14.15
C ASP A 124 9.54 41.05 -15.13
N THR A 125 10.53 41.83 -14.65
CA THR A 125 11.66 42.23 -15.48
C THR A 125 12.56 41.04 -15.74
N ILE A 126 12.91 40.83 -17.01
CA ILE A 126 13.83 39.75 -17.44
C ILE A 126 15.27 40.26 -17.41
N GLY A 127 16.04 39.78 -16.43
CA GLY A 127 17.44 40.14 -16.28
C GLY A 127 17.65 41.52 -15.67
N SER A 128 18.53 42.36 -16.29
CA SER A 128 18.87 43.68 -15.75
C SER A 128 17.74 44.69 -15.94
N TYR A 129 17.36 45.33 -14.85
CA TYR A 129 16.38 46.40 -14.86
C TYR A 129 17.03 47.73 -15.31
N GLN A 130 16.36 48.45 -16.26
CA GLN A 130 16.78 49.76 -16.73
C GLN A 130 18.17 49.81 -17.37
N VAL A 131 18.40 49.04 -18.44
CA VAL A 131 19.67 49.09 -19.19
C VAL A 131 19.73 50.40 -20.00
N PRO A 132 20.73 51.26 -19.84
CA PRO A 132 20.88 52.50 -20.58
C PRO A 132 20.97 52.29 -22.07
N VAL A 133 20.14 52.97 -22.88
CA VAL A 133 20.09 52.90 -24.32
C VAL A 133 20.14 54.26 -24.95
N THR A 134 20.85 54.40 -26.07
CA THR A 134 21.01 55.62 -26.86
C THR A 134 20.80 55.36 -28.35
N ASP A 135 20.79 56.46 -29.14
CA ASP A 135 20.71 56.35 -30.60
C ASP A 135 22.05 56.04 -31.29
N SER A 136 23.16 55.97 -30.48
CA SER A 136 24.52 55.79 -31.04
C SER A 136 24.92 54.33 -31.20
N GLY A 137 24.29 53.41 -30.43
CA GLY A 137 24.69 51.99 -30.44
C GLY A 137 23.62 51.05 -29.97
N TRP A 138 23.74 49.76 -30.36
CA TRP A 138 22.88 48.68 -29.90
C TRP A 138 23.33 48.23 -28.52
N VAL A 139 22.36 47.93 -27.67
CA VAL A 139 22.55 47.46 -26.31
C VAL A 139 21.73 46.17 -26.11
N GLN A 140 22.36 45.18 -25.51
CA GLN A 140 21.68 43.91 -25.18
C GLN A 140 20.83 44.12 -23.92
N ILE A 141 19.60 43.65 -23.98
CA ILE A 141 18.68 43.50 -22.84
C ILE A 141 18.30 42.05 -22.65
N GLY A 142 17.79 41.71 -21.46
CA GLY A 142 17.28 40.36 -21.15
C GLY A 142 18.06 39.67 -20.02
N GLY A 143 17.79 38.41 -19.82
CA GLY A 143 18.31 37.57 -18.75
C GLY A 143 17.58 36.27 -18.57
N SER A 144 17.71 35.67 -17.42
CA SER A 144 17.09 34.37 -17.13
C SER A 144 15.60 34.50 -16.75
N TYR A 145 14.81 33.54 -17.15
CA TYR A 145 13.40 33.38 -16.79
C TYR A 145 13.05 31.89 -16.61
N THR A 146 12.23 31.58 -15.58
CA THR A 146 11.72 30.23 -15.35
C THR A 146 10.20 30.34 -15.12
N PRO A 147 9.38 29.95 -16.10
CA PRO A 147 7.92 29.95 -15.92
C PRO A 147 7.51 28.93 -14.86
N SER A 148 6.61 29.28 -13.96
CA SER A 148 6.03 28.30 -13.02
C SER A 148 4.86 27.54 -13.66
N THR A 149 4.48 26.41 -13.04
CA THR A 149 3.35 25.58 -13.54
C THR A 149 1.99 26.27 -13.44
N THR A 150 1.88 27.33 -12.65
CA THR A 150 0.63 28.09 -12.45
C THR A 150 0.51 29.33 -13.34
N GLU A 151 1.57 29.71 -14.06
CA GLU A 151 1.59 30.88 -14.92
C GLU A 151 0.93 30.63 -16.27
N THR A 152 0.12 31.57 -16.67
CA THR A 152 -0.54 31.60 -17.99
C THR A 152 -0.44 33.00 -18.61
N GLY A 153 -0.75 33.12 -19.89
CA GLY A 153 -0.76 34.41 -20.57
C GLY A 153 0.61 35.07 -20.65
N LEU A 154 1.68 34.26 -20.84
CA LEU A 154 3.07 34.72 -20.93
C LEU A 154 3.24 35.62 -22.16
N THR A 155 3.48 36.91 -21.96
CA THR A 155 3.73 37.88 -23.03
C THR A 155 5.04 38.60 -22.74
N LEU A 156 6.04 38.39 -23.58
CA LEU A 156 7.28 39.14 -23.53
C LEU A 156 7.10 40.46 -24.26
N TYR A 157 7.56 41.55 -23.69
CA TYR A 157 7.60 42.86 -24.42
C TYR A 157 8.86 43.64 -24.06
N ALA A 158 9.35 44.42 -25.03
CA ALA A 158 10.42 45.37 -24.81
C ALA A 158 9.83 46.76 -24.50
N GLN A 159 10.37 47.48 -23.50
CA GLN A 159 9.88 48.82 -23.13
C GLN A 159 11.06 49.78 -22.87
N LEU A 160 10.73 51.07 -22.93
CA LEU A 160 11.62 52.15 -22.48
C LEU A 160 11.15 52.64 -21.11
N VAL A 161 11.90 52.34 -20.07
CA VAL A 161 11.51 52.60 -18.67
C VAL A 161 11.81 54.04 -18.30
N GLY A 162 10.80 54.72 -17.76
CA GLY A 162 10.95 56.11 -17.26
C GLY A 162 10.95 57.18 -18.35
N ALA A 163 10.64 56.85 -19.59
CA ALA A 163 10.43 57.82 -20.66
C ALA A 163 9.20 58.70 -20.34
N THR A 164 9.38 60.03 -20.43
CA THR A 164 8.35 61.04 -20.14
C THR A 164 7.58 61.48 -21.38
N SER A 165 7.91 60.96 -22.54
CA SER A 165 7.30 61.22 -23.84
C SER A 165 7.43 59.96 -24.72
N ALA A 166 6.64 59.89 -25.78
CA ALA A 166 6.77 58.83 -26.76
C ALA A 166 8.15 58.86 -27.43
N GLN A 167 8.83 57.76 -27.48
CA GLN A 167 10.17 57.58 -28.11
C GLN A 167 10.14 56.37 -29.06
N SER A 168 10.91 56.48 -30.13
CA SER A 168 11.04 55.43 -31.12
C SER A 168 12.34 54.63 -30.93
N PHE A 169 12.23 53.31 -31.07
CA PHE A 169 13.38 52.42 -30.90
C PHE A 169 13.32 51.21 -31.84
N TYR A 170 14.46 50.62 -32.08
CA TYR A 170 14.64 49.36 -32.80
C TYR A 170 14.85 48.20 -31.83
N LEU A 171 14.27 47.01 -32.17
CA LEU A 171 14.49 45.73 -31.52
C LEU A 171 14.97 44.74 -32.56
N ASP A 172 15.99 43.98 -32.24
CA ASP A 172 16.56 43.01 -33.15
C ASP A 172 17.17 41.82 -32.42
N ASN A 173 17.40 40.71 -33.16
CA ASN A 173 18.09 39.49 -32.74
C ASN A 173 17.63 39.02 -31.35
N VAL A 174 16.33 38.82 -31.19
CA VAL A 174 15.79 38.24 -29.97
C VAL A 174 15.97 36.73 -29.98
N VAL A 175 16.73 36.21 -29.01
CA VAL A 175 17.06 34.80 -28.88
C VAL A 175 16.59 34.27 -27.56
N ILE A 176 15.84 33.17 -27.60
CA ILE A 176 15.38 32.41 -26.44
C ILE A 176 16.11 31.07 -26.44
N THR A 177 16.89 30.85 -25.40
CA THR A 177 17.67 29.63 -25.23
C THR A 177 17.24 28.92 -23.98
N GLU A 178 16.85 27.66 -24.06
CA GLU A 178 16.66 26.79 -22.92
C GLU A 178 18.01 26.42 -22.31
N THR A 179 18.24 26.78 -21.05
CA THR A 179 19.50 26.57 -20.33
C THR A 179 19.42 25.42 -19.34
N ALA A 180 18.21 25.03 -18.92
CA ALA A 180 17.95 23.81 -18.19
C ALA A 180 16.53 23.33 -18.51
N PRO A 181 16.30 22.01 -18.72
CA PRO A 181 14.99 21.45 -18.95
C PRO A 181 14.12 21.59 -17.68
N PRO A 182 12.80 21.38 -17.77
CA PRO A 182 11.94 21.32 -16.61
C PRO A 182 12.45 20.29 -15.60
N PRO A 183 12.20 20.48 -14.29
CA PRO A 183 12.46 19.43 -13.33
C PRO A 183 11.68 18.17 -13.72
N GLY A 184 12.39 17.08 -14.10
CA GLY A 184 11.78 15.86 -14.60
C GLY A 184 12.48 15.28 -15.84
N GLY A 185 13.42 15.99 -16.42
CA GLY A 185 14.22 15.47 -17.55
C GLY A 185 13.65 15.76 -18.94
N ALA A 186 14.36 15.28 -19.97
CA ALA A 186 13.94 15.38 -21.36
C ALA A 186 12.63 14.59 -21.59
N PRO A 187 11.79 15.01 -22.58
CA PRO A 187 10.63 14.23 -22.96
C PRO A 187 11.00 12.78 -23.28
N ILE A 188 10.25 11.84 -22.73
CA ILE A 188 10.39 10.40 -23.04
C ILE A 188 9.73 10.06 -24.38
N ALA A 189 8.80 10.90 -24.86
CA ALA A 189 8.18 10.80 -26.18
C ALA A 189 7.72 12.18 -26.66
N SER A 190 7.84 12.41 -27.97
CA SER A 190 7.37 13.62 -28.65
C SER A 190 6.77 13.26 -30.00
N TYR A 191 5.65 13.89 -30.35
CA TYR A 191 4.87 13.65 -31.56
C TYR A 191 4.50 14.97 -32.19
N THR A 192 5.12 15.30 -33.32
CA THR A 192 4.88 16.56 -34.06
C THR A 192 4.01 16.35 -35.30
N PHE A 193 3.97 15.11 -35.83
CA PHE A 193 3.29 14.73 -37.07
C PHE A 193 3.82 15.44 -38.32
N ALA A 194 4.93 16.14 -38.24
CA ALA A 194 5.54 16.92 -39.31
C ALA A 194 5.91 16.09 -40.56
N ASP A 195 6.27 14.83 -40.39
CA ASP A 195 6.64 13.90 -41.44
C ASP A 195 5.46 13.36 -42.25
N GLY A 196 4.20 13.68 -41.81
CA GLY A 196 2.98 13.19 -42.43
C GLY A 196 2.50 11.83 -41.94
N GLY A 197 3.19 11.25 -40.91
CA GLY A 197 2.79 10.02 -40.27
C GLY A 197 1.85 10.27 -39.07
N THR A 198 1.13 9.23 -38.63
CA THR A 198 0.33 9.30 -37.39
C THR A 198 1.14 8.96 -36.14
N ASP A 199 2.41 8.71 -36.23
CA ASP A 199 3.38 8.47 -35.15
C ASP A 199 2.92 7.41 -34.12
N GLY A 200 2.18 6.40 -34.57
CA GLY A 200 1.61 5.35 -33.71
C GLY A 200 0.28 5.70 -33.03
N TRP A 201 -0.25 6.90 -33.28
CA TRP A 201 -1.60 7.23 -32.85
C TRP A 201 -2.65 6.47 -33.65
N ALA A 202 -3.68 5.99 -32.97
CA ALA A 202 -4.75 5.17 -33.53
C ALA A 202 -6.14 5.71 -33.13
N PRO A 203 -7.20 5.38 -33.85
CA PRO A 203 -8.57 5.73 -33.49
C PRO A 203 -9.00 5.17 -32.12
N PHE A 204 -9.54 6.03 -31.26
CA PHE A 204 -10.32 5.63 -30.10
C PHE A 204 -11.81 5.78 -30.45
N GLY A 205 -12.48 4.68 -30.69
CA GLY A 205 -13.82 4.67 -31.27
C GLY A 205 -13.82 4.70 -32.81
N PRO A 206 -15.00 4.77 -33.45
CA PRO A 206 -15.17 4.73 -34.92
C PRO A 206 -14.86 6.09 -35.60
N VAL A 207 -13.70 6.68 -35.32
CA VAL A 207 -13.26 7.95 -35.94
C VAL A 207 -12.23 7.71 -37.05
N THR A 208 -12.05 8.73 -37.87
CA THR A 208 -10.99 8.76 -38.89
C THR A 208 -9.88 9.67 -38.45
N LEU A 209 -8.65 9.12 -38.44
CA LEU A 209 -7.44 9.89 -38.23
C LEU A 209 -6.70 10.09 -39.57
N ALA A 210 -6.23 11.29 -39.79
CA ALA A 210 -5.38 11.63 -40.92
C ALA A 210 -4.38 12.70 -40.50
N VAL A 211 -3.23 12.76 -41.13
CA VAL A 211 -2.33 13.90 -41.00
C VAL A 211 -2.65 14.87 -42.12
N GLY A 212 -2.77 16.15 -41.76
CA GLY A 212 -3.13 17.20 -42.73
C GLY A 212 -2.75 18.60 -42.27
N ALA A 213 -2.80 19.54 -43.20
CA ALA A 213 -2.47 20.93 -42.94
C ALA A 213 -3.61 21.60 -42.12
N PRO A 214 -3.32 22.10 -40.91
CA PRO A 214 -4.29 22.88 -40.13
C PRO A 214 -4.51 24.26 -40.73
N PRO A 215 -5.62 24.94 -40.32
CA PRO A 215 -5.91 26.30 -40.78
C PRO A 215 -4.83 27.34 -40.41
N VAL A 216 -4.10 27.08 -39.33
CA VAL A 216 -2.99 27.88 -38.81
C VAL A 216 -1.86 26.92 -38.55
N LEU A 217 -0.62 27.26 -38.91
CA LEU A 217 0.57 26.44 -38.57
C LEU A 217 0.57 26.11 -37.10
N ASP A 218 1.09 24.92 -36.75
CA ASP A 218 1.18 24.54 -35.38
C ASP A 218 2.19 25.43 -34.60
N PRO A 219 2.26 25.30 -33.27
CA PRO A 219 3.13 26.15 -32.47
C PRO A 219 4.63 26.05 -32.80
N ASN A 220 5.08 24.93 -33.35
CA ASN A 220 6.45 24.76 -33.82
C ASN A 220 6.68 25.25 -35.25
N GLY A 221 5.60 25.64 -35.94
CA GLY A 221 5.66 26.09 -37.33
C GLY A 221 5.56 24.98 -38.37
N ASP A 222 5.21 23.77 -37.94
CA ASP A 222 5.04 22.61 -38.81
C ASP A 222 3.77 22.71 -39.68
N ALA A 223 3.82 22.20 -40.87
CA ALA A 223 2.73 22.28 -41.85
C ALA A 223 1.69 21.17 -41.70
N ASN A 224 1.96 20.17 -40.87
CA ASN A 224 1.13 19.00 -40.72
C ASN A 224 0.80 18.76 -39.21
N SER A 225 -0.42 18.32 -38.94
CA SER A 225 -0.91 17.96 -37.61
C SER A 225 -1.89 16.81 -37.71
N LEU A 226 -2.15 16.11 -36.62
CA LEU A 226 -3.07 14.97 -36.58
C LEU A 226 -4.52 15.43 -36.53
N LEU A 227 -5.26 15.18 -37.59
CA LEU A 227 -6.69 15.53 -37.75
C LEU A 227 -7.59 14.36 -37.37
N THR A 228 -8.56 14.63 -36.53
CA THR A 228 -9.64 13.70 -36.17
C THR A 228 -10.95 14.15 -36.79
N THR A 229 -11.60 13.24 -37.53
CA THR A 229 -12.89 13.50 -38.22
C THR A 229 -13.87 12.34 -38.02
N ASN A 230 -15.13 12.53 -38.48
CA ASN A 230 -16.20 11.52 -38.46
C ASN A 230 -16.53 11.03 -37.04
N ARG A 231 -16.44 11.89 -36.07
CA ARG A 231 -16.83 11.64 -34.69
C ARG A 231 -18.36 11.57 -34.56
N THR A 232 -18.86 10.68 -33.71
CA THR A 232 -20.28 10.45 -33.41
C THR A 232 -20.58 10.46 -31.91
N ALA A 233 -19.55 10.43 -31.07
CA ALA A 233 -19.65 10.51 -29.64
C ALA A 233 -18.53 11.40 -29.03
N THR A 234 -18.77 11.93 -27.84
CA THR A 234 -17.85 12.86 -27.16
C THR A 234 -16.51 12.23 -26.82
N TYR A 235 -16.50 10.94 -26.46
CA TYR A 235 -15.30 10.21 -26.07
C TYR A 235 -14.40 9.76 -27.23
N GLU A 236 -14.85 9.89 -28.46
CA GLU A 236 -14.10 9.47 -29.65
C GLU A 236 -13.00 10.46 -30.00
N GLY A 237 -11.82 9.96 -30.37
CA GLY A 237 -10.68 10.81 -30.74
C GLY A 237 -9.40 10.04 -31.06
N PRO A 238 -8.26 10.72 -31.16
CA PRO A 238 -6.98 10.07 -31.33
C PRO A 238 -6.50 9.49 -30.01
N SER A 239 -5.87 8.30 -30.06
CA SER A 239 -5.29 7.63 -28.90
C SER A 239 -3.89 7.10 -29.15
N LEU A 240 -3.06 7.13 -28.11
CA LEU A 240 -1.74 6.57 -28.07
C LEU A 240 -1.69 5.41 -27.10
N ASN A 241 -1.16 4.27 -27.53
CA ASN A 241 -0.90 3.15 -26.64
C ASN A 241 0.39 3.40 -25.84
N LEU A 242 0.27 3.72 -24.56
CA LEU A 242 1.39 4.01 -23.69
C LEU A 242 2.24 2.76 -23.35
N LEU A 243 1.70 1.55 -23.52
CA LEU A 243 2.51 0.32 -23.39
C LEU A 243 3.58 0.18 -24.49
N ALA A 244 3.41 0.91 -25.58
CA ALA A 244 4.39 0.96 -26.68
C ALA A 244 5.40 2.11 -26.51
N VAL A 245 5.22 2.98 -25.52
CA VAL A 245 6.14 4.09 -25.21
C VAL A 245 7.19 3.59 -24.24
N ASN A 246 8.47 3.70 -24.62
CA ASN A 246 9.56 3.29 -23.75
C ASN A 246 9.58 4.11 -22.46
N ASN A 247 9.92 3.47 -21.35
CA ASN A 247 10.06 4.07 -20.03
C ASN A 247 8.74 4.57 -19.38
N VAL A 248 7.57 4.17 -19.85
CA VAL A 248 6.32 4.36 -19.11
C VAL A 248 6.14 3.19 -18.15
N VAL A 249 6.26 3.46 -16.85
CA VAL A 249 6.24 2.45 -15.77
C VAL A 249 5.28 2.86 -14.65
N ALA A 250 4.71 1.88 -13.97
CA ALA A 250 3.86 2.10 -12.82
C ALA A 250 4.63 2.83 -11.69
N GLY A 251 3.94 3.64 -10.91
CA GLY A 251 4.50 4.40 -9.80
C GLY A 251 5.26 5.69 -10.21
N ALA A 252 5.55 5.87 -11.50
CA ALA A 252 6.12 7.11 -11.99
C ALA A 252 5.04 8.15 -12.30
N THR A 253 5.39 9.44 -12.21
CA THR A 253 4.50 10.54 -12.57
C THR A 253 4.97 11.15 -13.89
N TYR A 254 4.01 11.37 -14.78
CA TYR A 254 4.26 11.91 -16.11
C TYR A 254 3.49 13.21 -16.31
N GLU A 255 4.06 14.13 -17.05
CA GLU A 255 3.37 15.28 -17.60
C GLU A 255 3.12 15.07 -19.07
N VAL A 256 1.92 15.41 -19.54
CA VAL A 256 1.60 15.48 -20.96
C VAL A 256 1.27 16.91 -21.32
N THR A 257 1.93 17.39 -22.35
CA THR A 257 1.62 18.67 -23.01
C THR A 257 1.20 18.39 -24.44
N ALA A 258 0.16 19.05 -24.93
CA ALA A 258 -0.31 18.98 -26.30
C ALA A 258 -0.96 20.29 -26.72
N TYR A 259 -1.08 20.49 -28.03
CA TYR A 259 -1.81 21.61 -28.60
C TYR A 259 -2.99 21.11 -29.43
N VAL A 260 -4.14 21.79 -29.30
CA VAL A 260 -5.39 21.43 -29.97
C VAL A 260 -5.99 22.61 -30.70
N LEU A 261 -6.58 22.39 -31.89
CA LEU A 261 -7.19 23.40 -32.73
C LEU A 261 -8.45 22.83 -33.40
N LEU A 262 -9.53 23.56 -33.47
CA LEU A 262 -10.69 23.16 -34.27
C LEU A 262 -10.37 23.18 -35.76
N ALA A 263 -10.90 22.20 -36.48
CA ALA A 263 -10.72 22.11 -37.93
C ALA A 263 -11.59 23.14 -38.67
N ALA A 264 -12.72 23.57 -38.08
CA ALA A 264 -13.66 24.58 -38.61
C ALA A 264 -14.27 25.40 -37.45
N PRO A 265 -14.76 26.61 -37.71
CA PRO A 265 -15.42 27.41 -36.68
C PRO A 265 -16.66 26.70 -36.12
N ASP A 266 -16.78 26.70 -34.79
CA ASP A 266 -17.97 26.27 -34.08
C ASP A 266 -18.37 27.32 -33.04
N SER A 267 -19.61 27.76 -33.12
CA SER A 267 -20.16 28.75 -32.20
C SER A 267 -20.40 28.25 -30.78
N ALA A 268 -20.38 26.95 -30.59
CA ALA A 268 -20.48 26.31 -29.28
C ALA A 268 -19.15 26.34 -28.51
N ASN A 269 -18.04 26.70 -29.17
CA ASN A 269 -16.70 26.76 -28.57
C ASN A 269 -16.38 25.51 -27.71
N PRO A 270 -16.36 24.33 -28.31
CA PRO A 270 -16.12 23.07 -27.56
C PRO A 270 -14.77 23.08 -26.88
N THR A 271 -14.62 22.19 -25.89
CA THR A 271 -13.37 21.93 -25.21
C THR A 271 -12.85 20.53 -25.58
N VAL A 272 -11.55 20.33 -25.52
CA VAL A 272 -10.92 19.00 -25.65
C VAL A 272 -10.34 18.60 -24.31
N THR A 273 -10.62 17.37 -23.91
CA THR A 273 -10.10 16.77 -22.68
C THR A 273 -9.07 15.69 -23.04
N LEU A 274 -7.91 15.77 -22.44
CA LEU A 274 -6.89 14.75 -22.43
C LEU A 274 -7.21 13.74 -21.33
N SER A 275 -7.24 12.45 -21.67
CA SER A 275 -7.72 11.40 -20.77
C SER A 275 -6.85 10.14 -20.87
N THR A 276 -6.89 9.31 -19.83
CA THR A 276 -6.31 7.98 -19.83
C THR A 276 -7.37 6.89 -19.81
N LYS A 277 -7.04 5.74 -20.37
CA LYS A 277 -7.74 4.47 -20.16
C LYS A 277 -6.75 3.45 -19.68
N THR A 278 -7.04 2.81 -18.55
CA THR A 278 -6.25 1.70 -17.98
C THR A 278 -7.14 0.46 -17.88
N ALA A 279 -6.68 -0.66 -18.40
CA ALA A 279 -7.36 -1.94 -18.27
C ALA A 279 -6.34 -3.04 -17.93
N ASP A 280 -6.79 -4.00 -17.15
CA ASP A 280 -6.04 -5.19 -16.75
C ASP A 280 -6.93 -6.43 -16.71
N CYS A 281 -6.47 -7.49 -16.09
CA CYS A 281 -7.26 -8.71 -15.91
C CYS A 281 -8.47 -8.53 -14.97
N ALA A 282 -8.40 -7.58 -14.05
CA ALA A 282 -9.47 -7.27 -13.10
C ALA A 282 -10.59 -6.42 -13.74
N SER A 283 -10.20 -5.52 -14.63
CA SER A 283 -11.13 -4.59 -15.31
C SER A 283 -10.85 -4.53 -16.81
N THR A 284 -11.36 -5.51 -17.53
CA THR A 284 -11.19 -5.57 -19.00
C THR A 284 -11.94 -4.46 -19.75
N SER A 285 -12.98 -3.87 -19.14
CA SER A 285 -13.65 -2.67 -19.67
C SER A 285 -12.81 -1.41 -19.54
N GLY A 286 -11.92 -1.40 -18.56
CA GLY A 286 -10.98 -0.32 -18.26
C GLY A 286 -11.54 0.76 -17.34
N THR A 287 -10.62 1.41 -16.63
CA THR A 287 -10.86 2.62 -15.84
C THR A 287 -10.46 3.83 -16.66
N TYR A 288 -11.22 4.92 -16.55
CA TYR A 288 -11.01 6.15 -17.31
C TYR A 288 -10.69 7.30 -16.37
N GLY A 289 -9.62 8.03 -16.68
CA GLY A 289 -9.18 9.20 -15.93
C GLY A 289 -9.09 10.43 -16.82
N ASN A 290 -9.55 11.59 -16.37
CA ASN A 290 -9.33 12.87 -17.05
C ASN A 290 -8.06 13.50 -16.50
N ILE A 291 -7.14 13.89 -17.40
CA ILE A 291 -5.86 14.53 -17.05
C ILE A 291 -6.04 16.06 -17.04
N ALA A 292 -6.53 16.62 -18.14
CA ALA A 292 -6.70 18.04 -18.31
C ALA A 292 -7.77 18.35 -19.36
N THR A 293 -8.41 19.51 -19.25
CA THR A 293 -9.37 20.01 -20.24
C THR A 293 -8.90 21.38 -20.75
N SER A 294 -8.92 21.57 -22.06
CA SER A 294 -8.57 22.84 -22.71
C SER A 294 -9.54 23.97 -22.31
N GLY A 295 -9.14 25.21 -22.53
CA GLY A 295 -10.08 26.28 -22.71
C GLY A 295 -11.00 26.06 -23.93
N ALA A 296 -11.93 26.96 -24.14
CA ALA A 296 -12.79 26.96 -25.32
C ALA A 296 -11.95 27.07 -26.60
N LEU A 297 -12.17 26.15 -27.54
CA LEU A 297 -11.38 26.07 -28.76
C LEU A 297 -11.89 27.00 -29.87
N SER A 298 -10.99 27.42 -30.75
CA SER A 298 -11.28 28.08 -31.99
C SER A 298 -10.50 27.38 -33.14
N ASN A 299 -10.81 27.76 -34.36
CA ASN A 299 -10.07 27.32 -35.54
C ASN A 299 -8.96 28.31 -35.98
N LEU A 300 -8.69 29.32 -35.16
CA LEU A 300 -7.73 30.38 -35.44
C LEU A 300 -6.53 30.41 -34.50
N VAL A 301 -6.63 29.77 -33.34
CA VAL A 301 -5.60 29.80 -32.30
C VAL A 301 -5.45 28.42 -31.67
N TRP A 302 -4.26 27.90 -31.69
CA TRP A 302 -3.89 26.68 -30.98
C TRP A 302 -4.04 26.86 -29.46
N THR A 303 -4.65 25.92 -28.83
CA THR A 303 -4.88 25.95 -27.40
C THR A 303 -4.05 24.84 -26.74
N LYS A 304 -3.20 25.21 -25.79
CA LYS A 304 -2.41 24.26 -25.00
C LYS A 304 -3.30 23.44 -24.04
N VAL A 305 -3.08 22.15 -23.98
CA VAL A 305 -3.63 21.24 -22.96
C VAL A 305 -2.46 20.60 -22.24
N GLN A 306 -2.41 20.73 -20.92
CA GLN A 306 -1.31 20.19 -20.12
C GLN A 306 -1.85 19.65 -18.81
N GLY A 307 -1.35 18.50 -18.39
CA GLY A 307 -1.69 17.91 -17.10
C GLY A 307 -0.81 16.72 -16.78
N THR A 308 -0.96 16.20 -15.57
CA THR A 308 -0.15 15.11 -15.06
C THR A 308 -0.98 13.85 -14.90
N PHE A 309 -0.35 12.70 -15.10
CA PHE A 309 -0.91 11.41 -14.77
C PHE A 309 0.13 10.50 -14.13
N SER A 310 -0.35 9.60 -13.30
CA SER A 310 0.37 8.44 -12.82
C SER A 310 -0.58 7.25 -12.88
N PHE A 311 -0.05 6.04 -12.86
CA PHE A 311 -0.83 4.86 -12.59
C PHE A 311 -0.09 4.03 -11.56
N SER A 312 -0.83 3.54 -10.56
CA SER A 312 -0.31 2.64 -9.54
C SER A 312 -0.07 1.25 -10.12
N ASP A 313 0.60 0.39 -9.37
CA ASP A 313 0.60 -1.02 -9.65
C ASP A 313 -0.86 -1.51 -9.71
N LEU A 314 -1.18 -2.14 -10.84
CA LEU A 314 -2.49 -2.74 -11.06
C LEU A 314 -2.50 -4.13 -10.43
N PRO A 315 -3.67 -4.67 -10.09
CA PRO A 315 -3.80 -6.04 -9.60
C PRO A 315 -3.15 -7.11 -10.50
N GLY A 316 -2.95 -6.78 -11.76
CA GLY A 316 -2.23 -7.60 -12.74
C GLY A 316 -1.58 -6.77 -13.84
N PRO A 317 -0.82 -7.40 -14.76
CA PRO A 317 -0.22 -6.71 -15.88
C PRO A 317 -1.24 -5.93 -16.69
N PRO A 318 -0.98 -4.67 -17.07
CA PRO A 318 -1.91 -3.88 -17.85
C PRO A 318 -2.15 -4.52 -19.22
N THR A 319 -3.41 -4.72 -19.58
CA THR A 319 -3.82 -5.19 -20.91
C THR A 319 -4.05 -4.04 -21.88
N SER A 320 -4.30 -2.83 -21.35
CA SER A 320 -4.39 -1.58 -22.09
C SER A 320 -4.00 -0.42 -21.19
N LEU A 321 -3.12 0.44 -21.67
CA LEU A 321 -2.80 1.73 -21.08
C LEU A 321 -2.77 2.74 -22.24
N SER A 322 -3.77 3.62 -22.31
CA SER A 322 -3.92 4.53 -23.44
C SER A 322 -4.07 5.97 -22.96
N LEU A 323 -3.42 6.89 -23.68
CA LEU A 323 -3.66 8.31 -23.64
C LEU A 323 -4.58 8.66 -24.81
N TYR A 324 -5.65 9.44 -24.61
CA TYR A 324 -6.53 9.80 -25.72
C TYR A 324 -7.15 11.18 -25.52
N PHE A 325 -7.56 11.82 -26.64
CA PHE A 325 -8.26 13.08 -26.61
C PHE A 325 -9.73 12.87 -26.90
N GLN A 326 -10.58 13.52 -26.12
CA GLN A 326 -12.03 13.56 -26.30
C GLN A 326 -12.52 15.01 -26.35
N SER A 327 -13.66 15.28 -27.00
CA SER A 327 -14.23 16.63 -27.09
C SER A 327 -15.58 16.72 -26.42
N SER A 328 -15.91 17.86 -25.86
CA SER A 328 -17.26 18.16 -25.33
C SER A 328 -18.36 18.11 -26.39
N SER A 329 -18.00 18.22 -27.66
CA SER A 329 -18.91 18.05 -28.82
C SER A 329 -18.73 16.64 -29.40
N ALA A 330 -19.83 16.00 -29.83
CA ALA A 330 -19.81 14.68 -30.44
C ALA A 330 -19.41 14.67 -31.92
N THR A 331 -19.46 15.80 -32.61
CA THR A 331 -19.35 15.87 -34.08
C THR A 331 -18.19 16.74 -34.58
N ASP A 332 -17.54 17.51 -33.70
CA ASP A 332 -16.47 18.40 -34.10
C ASP A 332 -15.25 17.63 -34.61
N SER A 333 -14.61 18.22 -35.60
CA SER A 333 -13.28 17.78 -36.03
C SER A 333 -12.23 18.70 -35.44
N PHE A 334 -11.12 18.13 -34.98
CA PHE A 334 -10.06 18.91 -34.36
C PHE A 334 -8.68 18.34 -34.73
N TYR A 335 -7.68 19.20 -34.70
CA TYR A 335 -6.27 18.86 -34.83
C TYR A 335 -5.62 18.72 -33.46
N VAL A 336 -4.63 17.85 -33.41
CA VAL A 336 -3.70 17.68 -32.27
C VAL A 336 -2.28 17.80 -32.84
N SER A 337 -1.40 18.55 -32.16
CA SER A 337 0.02 18.66 -32.52
C SER A 337 0.89 18.81 -31.26
N ASP A 338 2.19 18.65 -31.45
CA ASP A 338 3.24 18.87 -30.45
C ASP A 338 2.94 18.18 -29.10
N VAL A 339 2.58 16.92 -29.18
CA VAL A 339 2.34 16.13 -27.97
C VAL A 339 3.67 15.71 -27.38
N THR A 340 3.94 16.12 -26.14
CA THR A 340 5.13 15.68 -25.40
C THR A 340 4.73 14.94 -24.12
N ILE A 341 5.43 13.87 -23.80
CA ILE A 341 5.32 13.13 -22.55
C ILE A 341 6.64 13.21 -21.84
N SER A 342 6.67 13.79 -20.65
CA SER A 342 7.88 13.92 -19.82
C SER A 342 7.67 13.23 -18.49
N GLN A 343 8.69 12.56 -17.98
CA GLN A 343 8.64 11.99 -16.65
C GLN A 343 8.96 13.07 -15.61
N LEU A 344 7.99 13.42 -14.74
CA LEU A 344 8.17 14.39 -13.66
C LEU A 344 8.83 13.76 -12.43
N ALA A 345 8.40 12.55 -12.09
CA ALA A 345 8.99 11.80 -10.99
C ALA A 345 9.19 10.35 -11.42
N PRO A 346 10.36 9.76 -11.14
CA PRO A 346 10.58 8.34 -11.39
C PRO A 346 9.70 7.49 -10.51
N ALA A 347 9.51 6.23 -10.89
CA ALA A 347 8.95 5.24 -9.98
C ALA A 347 9.84 5.13 -8.72
N PRO A 348 9.26 4.83 -7.54
CA PRO A 348 10.04 4.56 -6.35
C PRO A 348 11.14 3.53 -6.64
N LEU A 349 12.34 3.78 -6.14
CA LEU A 349 13.45 2.84 -6.28
C LEU A 349 13.11 1.54 -5.54
N SER A 350 13.38 0.39 -6.15
CA SER A 350 13.30 -0.88 -5.44
C SER A 350 14.29 -0.91 -4.27
N ALA A 351 14.02 -1.70 -3.24
CA ALA A 351 14.87 -1.80 -2.05
C ALA A 351 16.34 -2.11 -2.38
N SER A 352 16.61 -2.83 -3.48
CA SER A 352 17.96 -3.14 -3.95
C SER A 352 18.69 -1.97 -4.63
N GLN A 353 17.95 -0.93 -5.04
CA GLN A 353 18.48 0.27 -5.69
C GLN A 353 18.64 1.45 -4.71
N GLN A 354 18.09 1.34 -3.51
CA GLN A 354 18.13 2.36 -2.47
C GLN A 354 19.47 2.33 -1.72
N ASP A 355 19.92 3.49 -1.24
CA ASP A 355 21.00 3.58 -0.26
C ASP A 355 20.42 3.38 1.16
N ASN A 356 20.37 2.14 1.59
CA ASN A 356 19.81 1.71 2.87
C ASN A 356 20.85 1.72 4.02
N SER A 357 22.01 2.38 3.83
CA SER A 357 23.06 2.46 4.86
C SER A 357 22.65 3.28 6.08
N GLY A 358 21.50 3.98 6.01
CA GLY A 358 21.04 4.86 7.06
C GLY A 358 21.85 6.16 7.17
N LEU A 359 21.66 6.87 8.28
CA LEU A 359 22.34 8.11 8.59
C LEU A 359 22.55 8.21 10.11
N THR A 360 23.75 8.58 10.53
CA THR A 360 24.08 8.80 11.93
C THR A 360 24.80 10.14 12.07
N SER A 361 24.43 10.93 13.08
CA SER A 361 25.12 12.17 13.42
C SER A 361 25.47 12.16 14.91
N THR A 362 26.76 12.13 15.21
CA THR A 362 27.31 12.17 16.57
C THR A 362 28.09 13.45 16.85
N PHE A 363 28.36 14.22 15.80
CA PHE A 363 29.06 15.52 15.86
C PHE A 363 30.51 15.46 16.38
N GLU A 364 31.06 14.29 16.65
CA GLU A 364 32.37 14.10 17.33
C GLU A 364 33.58 14.51 16.50
N ASP A 365 33.42 14.69 15.19
CA ASP A 365 34.48 15.24 14.34
C ASP A 365 34.61 16.79 14.42
N GLY A 366 33.70 17.43 15.20
CA GLY A 366 33.62 18.90 15.32
C GLY A 366 32.85 19.56 14.18
N GLY A 367 32.32 18.77 13.24
CA GLY A 367 31.45 19.20 12.12
C GLY A 367 29.97 19.29 12.49
N LEU A 368 29.14 19.59 11.50
CA LEU A 368 27.70 19.65 11.65
C LEU A 368 27.01 18.40 11.08
N ASP A 369 27.73 17.41 10.60
CA ASP A 369 27.22 16.17 9.99
C ASP A 369 26.13 16.41 8.92
N GLY A 370 26.21 17.52 8.20
CA GLY A 370 25.20 17.91 7.20
C GLY A 370 24.00 18.67 7.75
N TRP A 371 23.96 18.92 9.06
CA TRP A 371 22.91 19.74 9.66
C TRP A 371 23.13 21.24 9.41
N SER A 372 22.04 21.97 9.29
CA SER A 372 22.02 23.41 9.02
C SER A 372 20.81 24.07 9.66
N SER A 373 20.80 25.42 9.71
CA SER A 373 19.59 26.16 10.07
C SER A 373 18.53 26.04 8.97
N ARG A 374 17.30 25.70 9.35
CA ARG A 374 16.19 25.52 8.41
C ARG A 374 15.78 26.81 7.70
N THR A 375 15.77 27.94 8.42
CA THR A 375 15.37 29.24 7.85
C THR A 375 16.56 30.14 7.54
N GLY A 376 17.77 29.76 7.98
CA GLY A 376 18.96 30.60 7.96
C GLY A 376 18.98 31.67 9.05
N SER A 377 17.95 31.73 9.92
CA SER A 377 17.84 32.72 10.99
C SER A 377 18.37 32.22 12.33
N SER A 378 18.16 30.92 12.64
CA SER A 378 18.76 30.32 13.86
C SER A 378 20.23 30.02 13.67
N SER A 379 20.98 30.01 14.79
CA SER A 379 22.37 29.55 14.84
C SER A 379 22.37 28.04 15.16
N VAL A 380 22.97 27.23 14.28
CA VAL A 380 23.20 25.80 14.47
C VAL A 380 24.71 25.59 14.51
N THR A 381 25.24 25.16 15.64
CA THR A 381 26.71 25.08 15.87
C THR A 381 27.07 23.79 16.57
N ASN A 382 28.20 23.20 16.22
CA ASN A 382 28.82 22.15 17.02
C ASN A 382 29.38 22.76 18.33
N THR A 383 29.25 22.07 19.44
CA THR A 383 29.66 22.55 20.74
C THR A 383 30.16 21.43 21.63
N THR A 384 31.08 21.78 22.54
CA THR A 384 31.55 20.92 23.63
C THR A 384 30.95 21.30 24.97
N ALA A 385 29.96 22.20 25.01
CA ALA A 385 29.37 22.69 26.27
C ALA A 385 28.55 21.62 26.98
N ASP A 386 27.95 20.70 26.22
CA ASP A 386 27.18 19.55 26.71
C ASP A 386 27.13 18.50 25.62
N ALA A 387 27.08 17.21 25.94
CA ALA A 387 26.93 16.11 25.01
C ALA A 387 26.17 14.94 25.66
N HIS A 388 25.38 14.20 24.91
CA HIS A 388 24.73 12.99 25.37
C HIS A 388 25.74 11.84 25.39
N SER A 389 26.48 11.66 24.29
CA SER A 389 27.61 10.75 24.21
C SER A 389 28.85 11.51 23.73
N GLY A 390 30.05 10.93 23.92
CA GLY A 390 31.28 11.55 23.49
C GLY A 390 31.57 12.90 24.13
N THR A 391 31.90 13.90 23.30
CA THR A 391 32.32 15.22 23.75
C THR A 391 31.67 16.38 23.00
N HIS A 392 30.95 16.10 21.93
CA HIS A 392 30.34 17.11 21.07
C HIS A 392 28.85 16.87 20.90
N SER A 393 28.13 17.95 20.65
CA SER A 393 26.71 17.91 20.25
C SER A 393 26.39 19.12 19.37
N LEU A 394 25.18 19.15 18.82
CA LEU A 394 24.67 20.25 18.02
C LEU A 394 23.84 21.19 18.88
N LEU A 395 24.19 22.45 18.95
CA LEU A 395 23.43 23.49 19.68
C LEU A 395 22.65 24.38 18.71
N THR A 396 21.33 24.52 18.94
CA THR A 396 20.46 25.43 18.19
C THR A 396 20.01 26.58 19.09
N THR A 397 20.30 27.83 18.66
CA THR A 397 19.94 29.07 19.37
C THR A 397 19.42 30.13 18.41
N GLY A 398 18.90 31.24 18.96
CA GLY A 398 18.48 32.39 18.14
C GLY A 398 17.30 32.10 17.20
N ARG A 399 16.47 31.17 17.55
CA ARG A 399 15.28 30.77 16.76
C ARG A 399 14.27 31.94 16.71
N VAL A 400 13.61 32.11 15.53
CA VAL A 400 12.65 33.22 15.30
C VAL A 400 11.23 32.69 15.08
N ALA A 401 11.08 31.38 14.84
CA ALA A 401 9.80 30.72 14.69
C ALA A 401 9.88 29.29 15.23
N ASN A 402 8.73 28.68 15.51
CA ASN A 402 8.63 27.30 16.00
C ASN A 402 9.38 26.30 15.12
N TYR A 403 9.23 26.45 13.81
CA TYR A 403 9.81 25.59 12.78
C TYR A 403 11.26 25.96 12.43
N ASP A 404 11.83 27.02 13.02
CA ASP A 404 13.20 27.46 12.81
C ASP A 404 14.13 26.66 13.71
N GLY A 405 14.48 25.49 13.30
CA GLY A 405 15.33 24.55 14.04
C GLY A 405 16.46 23.97 13.17
N PRO A 406 17.18 23.00 13.67
CA PRO A 406 18.18 22.29 12.89
C PRO A 406 17.48 21.38 11.89
N GLN A 407 18.02 21.31 10.67
CA GLN A 407 17.56 20.41 9.61
C GLN A 407 18.71 19.68 8.93
N ILE A 408 18.42 18.52 8.39
CA ILE A 408 19.34 17.71 7.57
C ILE A 408 18.67 17.25 6.29
N ASN A 409 19.41 17.22 5.18
CA ASN A 409 18.92 16.70 3.91
C ASN A 409 18.94 15.17 3.95
N VAL A 410 17.77 14.55 3.72
CA VAL A 410 17.58 13.08 3.71
C VAL A 410 17.09 12.56 2.34
N SER A 411 17.18 13.38 1.29
CA SER A 411 16.67 13.06 -0.05
C SER A 411 17.21 11.75 -0.63
N ASN A 412 18.45 11.38 -0.31
CA ASN A 412 19.11 10.16 -0.78
C ASN A 412 19.18 9.07 0.30
N LYS A 413 18.36 9.17 1.34
CA LYS A 413 18.37 8.25 2.50
C LYS A 413 16.96 7.82 2.91
N MET A 414 15.93 8.54 2.45
CA MET A 414 14.52 8.19 2.67
C MET A 414 13.82 8.12 1.32
N TYR A 415 13.20 7.00 1.04
CA TYR A 415 12.59 6.69 -0.25
C TYR A 415 11.09 6.44 -0.07
N ALA A 416 10.30 6.87 -1.07
CA ALA A 416 8.86 6.66 -1.07
C ALA A 416 8.53 5.15 -0.97
N GLY A 417 7.52 4.81 -0.19
CA GLY A 417 7.11 3.42 0.04
C GLY A 417 8.02 2.61 0.98
N SER A 418 9.02 3.26 1.60
CA SER A 418 9.96 2.59 2.52
C SER A 418 9.72 2.99 3.96
N GLU A 419 10.07 2.11 4.88
CA GLU A 419 9.89 2.28 6.31
C GLU A 419 11.23 2.59 7.00
N TYR A 420 11.17 3.42 8.05
CA TYR A 420 12.35 3.89 8.76
C TYR A 420 12.14 3.96 10.27
N ASN A 421 13.21 3.66 11.02
CA ASN A 421 13.31 4.01 12.43
C ASN A 421 14.18 5.26 12.58
N LEU A 422 13.71 6.22 13.36
CA LEU A 422 14.43 7.47 13.61
C LEU A 422 14.53 7.72 15.11
N SER A 423 15.67 8.23 15.56
CA SER A 423 15.83 8.69 16.93
C SER A 423 16.82 9.85 17.00
N ALA A 424 16.69 10.67 18.04
CA ALA A 424 17.65 11.69 18.42
C ALA A 424 17.61 11.91 19.93
N TRP A 425 18.71 12.29 20.53
CA TRP A 425 18.72 12.78 21.89
C TRP A 425 18.65 14.30 21.89
N VAL A 426 17.78 14.85 22.74
CA VAL A 426 17.51 16.28 22.84
C VAL A 426 17.63 16.72 24.29
N LYS A 427 18.27 17.87 24.53
CA LYS A 427 18.35 18.52 25.85
C LYS A 427 18.01 19.99 25.71
N LEU A 428 17.09 20.47 26.52
CA LEU A 428 16.76 21.88 26.54
C LEU A 428 17.87 22.70 27.22
N VAL A 429 18.16 23.90 26.70
CA VAL A 429 19.16 24.78 27.28
C VAL A 429 18.73 25.34 28.65
N PRO A 430 17.47 25.83 28.85
CA PRO A 430 17.03 26.23 30.17
C PRO A 430 16.90 25.03 31.11
N THR A 431 17.10 25.25 32.42
CA THR A 431 16.96 24.25 33.49
C THR A 431 15.97 24.73 34.53
N ASP A 432 14.88 25.32 34.08
CA ASP A 432 13.88 25.99 34.92
C ASP A 432 12.66 25.10 35.31
N GLY A 433 12.70 23.81 34.88
CA GLY A 433 11.65 22.85 35.09
C GLY A 433 10.43 23.03 34.18
N SER A 434 10.48 23.92 33.18
CA SER A 434 9.46 24.01 32.15
C SER A 434 9.46 22.73 31.28
N SER A 435 8.42 22.55 30.49
CA SER A 435 8.35 21.47 29.52
C SER A 435 7.97 22.02 28.15
N HIS A 436 8.64 21.53 27.12
CA HIS A 436 8.42 21.94 25.74
C HIS A 436 8.15 20.71 24.88
N ILE A 437 7.33 20.87 23.85
CA ILE A 437 7.08 19.78 22.90
C ILE A 437 8.06 19.92 21.75
N ILE A 438 8.87 18.90 21.54
CA ILE A 438 9.77 18.78 20.37
C ILE A 438 9.15 17.79 19.39
N ASN A 439 9.06 18.18 18.14
CA ASN A 439 8.57 17.38 17.05
C ASN A 439 9.67 17.19 16.00
N MET A 440 9.90 15.94 15.61
CA MET A 440 10.68 15.62 14.44
C MET A 440 9.72 15.62 13.23
N SER A 441 10.00 16.44 12.24
CA SER A 441 9.14 16.65 11.08
C SER A 441 9.94 16.49 9.79
N LEU A 442 9.26 16.06 8.74
CA LEU A 442 9.82 15.93 7.41
C LEU A 442 9.21 17.00 6.50
N GLN A 443 10.06 17.77 5.81
CA GLN A 443 9.62 18.55 4.66
C GLN A 443 9.83 17.73 3.41
N THR A 444 8.78 17.50 2.62
CA THR A 444 8.84 16.77 1.36
C THR A 444 7.77 17.29 0.40
N THR A 445 7.75 16.81 -0.81
CA THR A 445 6.70 17.12 -1.78
C THR A 445 5.70 15.97 -1.84
N LEU A 446 4.41 16.29 -1.77
CA LEU A 446 3.30 15.36 -1.91
C LEU A 446 2.42 15.84 -3.07
N ASN A 447 2.31 15.06 -4.14
CA ASN A 447 1.51 15.41 -5.32
C ASN A 447 1.81 16.82 -5.87
N GLY A 448 3.10 17.17 -5.96
CA GLY A 448 3.57 18.47 -6.43
C GLY A 448 3.44 19.63 -5.43
N ASN A 449 2.92 19.39 -4.23
CA ASN A 449 2.82 20.39 -3.16
C ASN A 449 3.79 20.09 -2.03
N VAL A 450 4.41 21.12 -1.46
CA VAL A 450 5.26 20.96 -0.28
C VAL A 450 4.40 20.52 0.90
N SER A 451 4.77 19.42 1.53
CA SER A 451 4.11 18.81 2.68
C SER A 451 5.06 18.76 3.87
N TYR A 452 4.49 18.78 5.09
CA TYR A 452 5.23 18.79 6.34
C TYR A 452 4.72 17.73 7.32
N PRO A 453 4.81 16.42 6.99
CA PRO A 453 4.37 15.37 7.90
C PRO A 453 5.20 15.35 9.20
N SER A 454 4.50 15.11 10.31
CA SER A 454 5.16 14.86 11.60
C SER A 454 5.69 13.43 11.63
N VAL A 455 6.98 13.26 11.87
CA VAL A 455 7.62 11.94 11.98
C VAL A 455 7.33 11.31 13.34
N THR A 456 7.40 12.09 14.43
CA THR A 456 7.13 11.61 15.80
C THR A 456 5.65 11.63 16.20
N GLY A 457 4.75 11.84 15.24
CA GLY A 457 3.33 12.08 15.52
C GLY A 457 3.08 13.50 16.05
N TYR A 458 1.93 14.09 15.71
CA TYR A 458 1.55 15.41 16.22
C TYR A 458 0.91 15.30 17.61
N PRO A 459 1.25 16.13 18.58
CA PRO A 459 2.12 17.32 18.51
C PRO A 459 3.62 17.04 18.65
N GLY A 460 4.06 15.83 18.97
CA GLY A 460 5.45 15.47 19.23
C GLY A 460 5.68 14.99 20.66
N VAL A 461 6.93 14.98 21.11
CA VAL A 461 7.34 14.45 22.41
C VAL A 461 7.56 15.59 23.40
N THR A 462 6.99 15.46 24.61
CA THR A 462 7.23 16.42 25.68
C THR A 462 8.62 16.21 26.29
N VAL A 463 9.47 17.23 26.22
CA VAL A 463 10.83 17.25 26.75
C VAL A 463 10.86 18.23 27.93
N PRO A 464 11.18 17.78 29.15
CA PRO A 464 11.33 18.68 30.29
C PRO A 464 12.67 19.41 30.28
N ALA A 465 12.69 20.65 30.78
CA ALA A 465 13.88 21.45 31.00
C ALA A 465 14.51 21.13 32.37
N ASP A 466 14.86 19.87 32.60
CA ASP A 466 15.35 19.32 33.86
C ASP A 466 16.89 19.16 33.90
N GLY A 467 17.54 19.55 32.80
CA GLY A 467 19.01 19.46 32.68
C GLY A 467 19.48 18.08 32.21
N ASN A 468 18.58 17.14 31.88
CA ASN A 468 18.90 15.83 31.36
C ASN A 468 18.68 15.75 29.85
N TRP A 469 19.31 14.76 29.22
CA TRP A 469 19.03 14.34 27.84
C TRP A 469 17.80 13.44 27.75
N HIS A 470 16.97 13.69 26.76
CA HIS A 470 15.75 12.91 26.50
C HIS A 470 15.75 12.40 25.08
N GLN A 471 15.48 11.11 24.91
CA GLN A 471 15.38 10.54 23.57
C GLN A 471 14.00 10.83 22.97
N ILE A 472 14.00 11.29 21.73
CA ILE A 472 12.82 11.34 20.87
C ILE A 472 13.01 10.28 19.79
N SER A 473 12.03 9.42 19.59
CA SER A 473 12.14 8.31 18.62
C SER A 473 10.82 7.96 18.02
N VAL A 474 10.89 7.33 16.85
CA VAL A 474 9.79 6.68 16.17
C VAL A 474 10.31 5.38 15.53
N THR A 475 9.50 4.36 15.58
CA THR A 475 9.70 3.12 14.87
C THR A 475 8.61 2.98 13.82
N GLY A 476 8.97 2.44 12.65
CA GLY A 476 8.00 2.15 11.60
C GLY A 476 7.45 3.41 10.91
N PHE A 477 8.24 4.49 10.79
CA PHE A 477 7.79 5.64 10.00
C PHE A 477 7.74 5.28 8.52
N ASN A 478 6.54 5.25 7.95
CA ASN A 478 6.33 4.94 6.54
C ASN A 478 6.40 6.21 5.68
N MET A 479 7.28 6.19 4.69
CA MET A 479 7.41 7.23 3.69
C MET A 479 6.34 6.99 2.60
N ALA A 480 5.28 7.79 2.56
CA ALA A 480 4.17 7.58 1.62
C ALA A 480 4.66 7.44 0.16
N ASN A 481 4.05 6.53 -0.60
CA ASN A 481 4.39 6.25 -2.00
C ASN A 481 4.28 7.48 -2.92
N SER A 482 3.45 8.46 -2.57
CA SER A 482 3.25 9.69 -3.32
C SER A 482 4.27 10.80 -2.99
N TYR A 483 5.17 10.58 -2.02
CA TYR A 483 6.20 11.57 -1.68
C TYR A 483 7.31 11.59 -2.72
N ASP A 484 7.72 12.80 -3.10
CA ASP A 484 8.91 13.02 -3.91
C ASP A 484 10.15 13.11 -3.00
N PRO A 485 11.05 12.11 -3.02
CA PRO A 485 12.25 12.11 -2.18
C PRO A 485 13.32 13.12 -2.63
N GLY A 486 13.20 13.70 -3.82
CA GLY A 486 14.23 14.57 -4.41
C GLY A 486 14.50 15.86 -3.63
N ALA A 487 13.64 16.23 -2.67
CA ALA A 487 13.77 17.43 -1.85
C ALA A 487 13.30 17.19 -0.41
N ALA A 488 13.76 16.13 0.24
CA ALA A 488 13.35 15.76 1.60
C ALA A 488 14.33 16.31 2.64
N TYR A 489 13.81 17.05 3.62
CA TYR A 489 14.56 17.59 4.76
C TYR A 489 13.90 17.17 6.06
N LEU A 490 14.64 16.49 6.90
CA LEU A 490 14.24 16.21 8.28
C LEU A 490 14.65 17.38 9.17
N TYR A 491 13.77 17.82 10.07
CA TYR A 491 14.05 18.94 10.99
C TYR A 491 13.38 18.76 12.34
N LEU A 492 13.97 19.39 13.36
CA LEU A 492 13.38 19.44 14.70
C LEU A 492 12.75 20.81 14.93
N GLN A 493 11.55 20.80 15.46
CA GLN A 493 10.78 22.00 15.77
C GLN A 493 10.12 21.90 17.13
N THR A 494 9.68 23.05 17.66
CA THR A 494 8.80 23.09 18.83
C THR A 494 7.34 23.20 18.41
N VAL A 495 6.43 22.68 19.23
CA VAL A 495 4.98 22.77 19.01
C VAL A 495 4.32 23.37 20.24
N PRO A 496 4.16 24.69 20.33
CA PRO A 496 3.50 25.33 21.46
C PRO A 496 1.98 25.20 21.40
N ALA A 497 1.32 25.24 22.56
CA ALA A 497 -0.13 25.33 22.64
C ALA A 497 -0.70 26.65 22.06
N SER A 498 0.08 27.73 22.09
CA SER A 498 -0.25 29.03 21.48
C SER A 498 1.02 29.88 21.29
N GLY A 499 1.02 30.72 20.27
CA GLY A 499 2.17 31.62 19.99
C GLY A 499 3.40 30.88 19.47
N ASN A 500 4.59 31.43 19.76
CA ASN A 500 5.88 30.86 19.40
C ASN A 500 6.61 30.31 20.63
N ASP A 501 7.13 29.12 20.50
CA ASP A 501 8.08 28.54 21.45
C ASP A 501 9.49 28.53 20.83
N LEU A 502 10.35 29.38 21.30
CA LEU A 502 11.68 29.63 20.74
C LEU A 502 12.82 29.10 21.64
N VAL A 503 12.50 28.11 22.50
CA VAL A 503 13.49 27.51 23.39
C VAL A 503 14.68 26.99 22.60
N SER A 504 15.90 27.27 23.14
CA SER A 504 17.13 26.70 22.58
C SER A 504 17.36 25.30 23.10
N PHE A 505 17.92 24.43 22.26
CA PHE A 505 18.14 23.02 22.62
C PHE A 505 19.39 22.45 21.96
N TYR A 506 19.93 21.42 22.58
CA TYR A 506 20.98 20.57 22.04
C TYR A 506 20.34 19.35 21.33
N VAL A 507 21.04 18.83 20.34
CA VAL A 507 20.73 17.57 19.64
C VAL A 507 21.99 16.72 19.58
N ASP A 508 21.87 15.43 19.86
CA ASP A 508 22.97 14.49 19.77
C ASP A 508 22.48 13.09 19.36
N ASP A 509 23.42 12.23 18.96
CA ASP A 509 23.19 10.82 18.61
C ASP A 509 21.94 10.62 17.74
N PHE A 510 21.83 11.39 16.66
CA PHE A 510 20.77 11.20 15.69
C PHE A 510 21.03 9.92 14.89
N GLN A 511 19.98 9.13 14.71
CA GLN A 511 20.00 7.90 13.89
C GLN A 511 18.77 7.84 12.99
N LEU A 512 18.99 7.47 11.75
CA LEU A 512 17.98 7.09 10.77
C LEU A 512 18.38 5.71 10.23
N THR A 513 17.50 4.73 10.38
CA THR A 513 17.75 3.35 9.97
C THR A 513 16.62 2.88 9.06
N TYR A 514 16.97 2.30 7.93
CA TYR A 514 16.02 1.66 7.02
C TYR A 514 15.49 0.34 7.63
N VAL A 515 14.19 0.13 7.56
CA VAL A 515 13.54 -1.12 7.92
C VAL A 515 13.29 -1.90 6.63
N ALA A 516 14.03 -2.98 6.46
CA ALA A 516 13.85 -3.82 5.28
C ALA A 516 12.50 -4.53 5.34
N PRO A 517 11.70 -4.53 4.26
CA PRO A 517 10.48 -5.30 4.23
C PRO A 517 10.80 -6.80 4.42
N PRO A 518 9.93 -7.54 5.11
CA PRO A 518 10.14 -8.97 5.31
C PRO A 518 10.19 -9.71 3.96
N THR A 519 10.94 -10.80 3.91
CA THR A 519 11.02 -11.67 2.73
C THR A 519 10.31 -12.97 3.00
N ILE A 520 9.41 -13.40 2.12
CA ILE A 520 8.69 -14.66 2.27
C ILE A 520 9.60 -15.87 1.95
N GLN A 521 9.28 -17.01 2.56
CA GLN A 521 9.94 -18.29 2.26
C GLN A 521 9.31 -18.91 1.00
N THR A 522 10.05 -18.94 -0.11
CA THR A 522 9.57 -19.47 -1.39
C THR A 522 9.83 -20.97 -1.60
N ASN A 523 10.62 -21.60 -0.74
CA ASN A 523 11.03 -23.00 -0.84
C ASN A 523 10.20 -23.95 0.06
N ILE A 524 9.06 -23.49 0.59
CA ILE A 524 8.15 -24.27 1.43
C ILE A 524 6.88 -24.68 0.67
N PRO A 525 6.17 -25.77 1.06
CA PRO A 525 4.96 -26.22 0.38
C PRO A 525 3.84 -25.17 0.43
N SER A 526 3.09 -24.99 -0.67
CA SER A 526 1.89 -24.15 -0.68
C SER A 526 0.75 -24.81 0.13
N ILE A 527 0.08 -24.04 0.99
CA ILE A 527 -1.03 -24.53 1.82
C ILE A 527 -2.15 -25.08 0.92
N TYR A 528 -2.67 -24.25 -0.01
CA TYR A 528 -3.81 -24.67 -0.85
C TYR A 528 -3.46 -25.84 -1.78
N LYS A 529 -2.22 -25.89 -2.32
CA LYS A 529 -1.80 -27.02 -3.16
C LYS A 529 -1.75 -28.32 -2.38
N THR A 530 -1.27 -28.28 -1.14
CA THR A 530 -1.24 -29.44 -0.23
C THR A 530 -2.66 -29.92 0.11
N LEU A 531 -3.61 -29.00 0.24
CA LEU A 531 -4.99 -29.30 0.64
C LEU A 531 -5.98 -29.40 -0.52
N SER A 532 -5.57 -29.20 -1.76
CA SER A 532 -6.41 -29.09 -2.96
C SER A 532 -7.36 -30.27 -3.20
N GLN A 533 -7.01 -31.49 -2.72
CA GLN A 533 -7.90 -32.67 -2.80
C GLN A 533 -9.00 -32.69 -1.73
N PHE A 534 -8.98 -31.78 -0.76
CA PHE A 534 -9.92 -31.73 0.35
C PHE A 534 -10.89 -30.56 0.21
N PHE A 535 -10.39 -29.33 0.12
CA PHE A 535 -11.14 -28.09 0.05
C PHE A 535 -10.23 -26.92 -0.36
N PRO A 536 -10.78 -25.82 -0.90
CA PRO A 536 -10.07 -24.55 -1.04
C PRO A 536 -9.67 -23.98 0.31
N VAL A 537 -8.54 -23.27 0.32
CA VAL A 537 -8.06 -22.56 1.54
C VAL A 537 -7.89 -21.08 1.22
N GLY A 538 -8.57 -20.25 2.00
CA GLY A 538 -8.55 -18.80 1.87
C GLY A 538 -7.86 -18.09 3.03
N ALA A 539 -7.62 -16.80 2.83
CA ALA A 539 -7.24 -15.86 3.87
C ALA A 539 -8.15 -14.64 3.85
N ALA A 540 -8.42 -14.05 5.02
CA ALA A 540 -8.89 -12.68 5.08
C ALA A 540 -7.74 -11.76 4.74
N ILE A 541 -8.05 -10.67 4.02
CA ILE A 541 -7.07 -9.65 3.61
C ILE A 541 -7.63 -8.26 3.78
N ASP A 542 -6.73 -7.29 3.85
CA ASP A 542 -6.99 -5.86 3.82
C ASP A 542 -6.29 -5.21 2.61
N PRO A 543 -6.60 -3.96 2.24
CA PRO A 543 -5.97 -3.28 1.10
C PRO A 543 -4.44 -3.20 1.17
N ALA A 544 -3.84 -3.25 2.37
CA ALA A 544 -2.40 -3.29 2.55
C ALA A 544 -1.75 -4.57 1.99
N ASP A 545 -2.50 -5.67 1.96
CA ASP A 545 -2.04 -6.98 1.47
C ASP A 545 -1.96 -7.10 -0.05
N LEU A 546 -2.45 -6.12 -0.79
CA LEU A 546 -2.55 -6.17 -2.25
C LEU A 546 -1.19 -6.02 -2.95
N SER A 547 -0.15 -5.65 -2.24
CA SER A 547 1.17 -5.42 -2.80
C SER A 547 2.30 -6.00 -1.92
N GLY A 548 3.52 -6.02 -2.46
CA GLY A 548 4.70 -6.40 -1.69
C GLY A 548 4.71 -7.86 -1.21
N PRO A 549 5.33 -8.12 -0.05
CA PRO A 549 5.51 -9.48 0.47
C PRO A 549 4.20 -10.18 0.83
N HIS A 550 3.19 -9.45 1.33
CA HIS A 550 1.89 -10.01 1.69
C HIS A 550 1.13 -10.52 0.47
N SER A 551 1.10 -9.76 -0.63
CA SER A 551 0.52 -10.21 -1.89
C SER A 551 1.21 -11.47 -2.43
N ALA A 552 2.54 -11.53 -2.30
CA ALA A 552 3.30 -12.71 -2.68
C ALA A 552 2.99 -13.92 -1.77
N LEU A 553 2.80 -13.69 -0.46
CA LEU A 553 2.41 -14.73 0.50
C LEU A 553 0.99 -15.25 0.20
N LEU A 554 0.03 -14.35 -0.04
CA LEU A 554 -1.34 -14.67 -0.40
C LEU A 554 -1.38 -15.57 -1.64
N THR A 555 -0.79 -15.13 -2.73
CA THR A 555 -0.85 -15.83 -4.01
C THR A 555 -0.07 -17.15 -4.01
N MET A 556 0.93 -17.30 -3.15
CA MET A 556 1.69 -18.54 -2.98
C MET A 556 0.92 -19.59 -2.17
N HIS A 557 0.18 -19.18 -1.13
CA HIS A 557 -0.35 -20.11 -0.13
C HIS A 557 -1.86 -20.31 -0.17
N PHE A 558 -2.63 -19.43 -0.83
CA PHE A 558 -4.09 -19.45 -0.80
C PHE A 558 -4.70 -19.46 -2.21
N ASP A 559 -5.86 -20.09 -2.38
CA ASP A 559 -6.66 -20.13 -3.60
C ASP A 559 -8.07 -19.54 -3.43
N SER A 560 -8.31 -18.93 -2.28
CA SER A 560 -9.50 -18.16 -1.94
C SER A 560 -9.12 -16.95 -1.10
N MET A 561 -9.97 -15.92 -1.07
CA MET A 561 -9.79 -14.76 -0.20
C MET A 561 -11.13 -14.19 0.26
N THR A 562 -11.09 -13.43 1.35
CA THR A 562 -12.23 -12.70 1.91
C THR A 562 -11.77 -11.28 2.24
N PRO A 563 -12.35 -10.21 1.65
CA PRO A 563 -12.12 -8.84 2.13
C PRO A 563 -12.51 -8.69 3.59
N GLY A 564 -11.60 -8.19 4.44
CA GLY A 564 -11.78 -8.16 5.88
C GLY A 564 -12.86 -7.16 6.31
N ASN A 565 -12.88 -5.98 5.68
CA ASN A 565 -13.75 -4.87 6.04
C ASN A 565 -14.45 -4.20 4.86
N GLU A 566 -13.92 -4.31 3.66
CA GLU A 566 -14.19 -3.46 2.50
C GLU A 566 -15.54 -3.75 1.86
N LEU A 567 -16.14 -4.93 2.16
CA LEU A 567 -17.48 -5.33 1.72
C LEU A 567 -18.53 -5.25 2.82
N LYS A 568 -18.23 -4.67 3.98
CA LYS A 568 -19.23 -4.44 5.02
C LYS A 568 -20.10 -3.23 4.68
N TRP A 569 -21.38 -3.27 5.00
CA TRP A 569 -22.32 -2.20 4.67
C TRP A 569 -21.83 -0.80 5.07
N SER A 570 -21.23 -0.68 6.28
CA SER A 570 -20.66 0.58 6.76
C SER A 570 -19.51 1.10 5.89
N SER A 571 -18.75 0.22 5.24
CA SER A 571 -17.66 0.59 4.32
C SER A 571 -18.18 0.91 2.93
N VAL A 572 -19.11 0.10 2.42
CA VAL A 572 -19.63 0.21 1.05
C VAL A 572 -20.62 1.36 0.89
N GLU A 573 -21.53 1.58 1.85
CA GLU A 573 -22.62 2.56 1.74
C GLU A 573 -22.91 3.22 3.11
N ASN A 574 -21.95 3.94 3.67
CA ASN A 574 -22.16 4.66 4.93
C ASN A 574 -23.17 5.81 4.81
N THR A 575 -23.34 6.34 3.62
CA THR A 575 -24.36 7.38 3.28
C THR A 575 -25.24 6.83 2.18
N LYS A 576 -26.56 6.89 2.38
CA LYS A 576 -27.54 6.33 1.45
C LYS A 576 -27.32 6.78 0.01
N GLY A 577 -27.18 5.82 -0.90
CA GLY A 577 -27.01 6.04 -2.33
C GLY A 577 -25.60 6.49 -2.75
N THR A 578 -24.66 6.56 -1.80
CA THR A 578 -23.24 6.85 -2.07
C THR A 578 -22.42 5.58 -1.83
N TYR A 579 -21.97 4.95 -2.91
CA TYR A 579 -21.26 3.69 -2.87
C TYR A 579 -19.74 3.90 -3.03
N THR A 580 -18.96 3.24 -2.16
CA THR A 580 -17.50 3.29 -2.12
C THR A 580 -16.92 1.88 -2.32
N TYR A 581 -16.87 1.43 -3.58
CA TYR A 581 -16.39 0.08 -3.90
C TYR A 581 -14.88 -0.01 -4.15
N GLY A 582 -14.14 1.10 -4.17
CA GLY A 582 -12.78 1.15 -4.72
C GLY A 582 -11.79 0.16 -4.10
N GLU A 583 -11.78 0.04 -2.77
CA GLU A 583 -10.91 -0.90 -2.05
C GLU A 583 -11.36 -2.35 -2.30
N GLY A 584 -12.64 -2.65 -2.13
CA GLY A 584 -13.18 -3.97 -2.44
C GLY A 584 -13.00 -4.38 -3.91
N ASP A 585 -13.11 -3.44 -4.85
CA ASP A 585 -12.81 -3.69 -6.27
C ASP A 585 -11.35 -4.08 -6.49
N SER A 586 -10.43 -3.46 -5.75
CA SER A 586 -9.01 -3.75 -5.84
C SER A 586 -8.69 -5.17 -5.33
N GLU A 587 -9.25 -5.55 -4.19
CA GLU A 587 -9.11 -6.88 -3.59
C GLU A 587 -9.70 -7.97 -4.48
N VAL A 588 -10.96 -7.79 -4.88
CA VAL A 588 -11.63 -8.72 -5.81
C VAL A 588 -10.93 -8.77 -7.18
N GLY A 589 -10.31 -7.64 -7.57
CA GLY A 589 -9.46 -7.54 -8.75
C GLY A 589 -8.22 -8.42 -8.67
N LEU A 590 -7.47 -8.34 -7.57
CA LEU A 590 -6.31 -9.21 -7.32
C LEU A 590 -6.71 -10.69 -7.39
N ALA A 591 -7.80 -11.07 -6.70
CA ALA A 591 -8.31 -12.45 -6.73
C ALA A 591 -8.62 -12.91 -8.16
N THR A 592 -9.28 -12.06 -8.95
CA THR A 592 -9.62 -12.34 -10.35
C THR A 592 -8.36 -12.58 -11.19
N CYS A 593 -7.33 -11.75 -11.00
CA CYS A 593 -6.05 -11.86 -11.71
C CYS A 593 -5.30 -13.16 -11.40
N HIS A 594 -5.46 -13.67 -10.19
CA HIS A 594 -4.80 -14.88 -9.73
C HIS A 594 -5.69 -16.13 -9.74
N ASN A 595 -6.91 -16.04 -10.31
CA ASN A 595 -7.92 -17.12 -10.36
C ASN A 595 -8.29 -17.65 -8.96
N MET A 596 -8.33 -16.78 -7.97
CA MET A 596 -8.75 -17.11 -6.61
C MET A 596 -10.27 -16.99 -6.47
N LEU A 597 -10.84 -17.79 -5.59
CA LEU A 597 -12.24 -17.67 -5.18
C LEU A 597 -12.39 -16.46 -4.24
N VAL A 598 -13.51 -15.75 -4.32
CA VAL A 598 -13.82 -14.64 -3.41
C VAL A 598 -15.06 -14.97 -2.60
N ARG A 599 -14.94 -14.87 -1.27
CA ARG A 599 -16.06 -14.89 -0.33
C ARG A 599 -16.37 -13.46 0.09
N GLY A 600 -17.62 -12.99 -0.11
CA GLY A 600 -18.05 -11.66 0.31
C GLY A 600 -18.53 -11.67 1.76
N GLN A 601 -18.02 -10.77 2.56
CA GLN A 601 -18.37 -10.58 3.96
C GLN A 601 -18.49 -9.08 4.27
N ASN A 602 -19.64 -8.62 4.76
CA ASN A 602 -20.97 -9.26 4.85
C ASN A 602 -22.06 -8.26 4.41
N LEU A 603 -23.20 -8.77 3.92
CA LEU A 603 -24.29 -7.92 3.44
C LEU A 603 -25.08 -7.25 4.57
N VAL A 604 -25.30 -7.94 5.68
CA VAL A 604 -26.06 -7.41 6.84
C VAL A 604 -25.45 -7.90 8.15
N TRP A 605 -25.01 -6.96 8.95
CA TRP A 605 -24.55 -7.22 10.32
C TRP A 605 -25.26 -6.26 11.28
N SER A 606 -26.16 -6.78 12.11
CA SER A 606 -27.07 -5.98 12.94
C SER A 606 -26.44 -5.54 14.26
N THR A 607 -25.28 -4.88 14.20
CA THR A 607 -24.65 -4.19 15.36
C THR A 607 -24.71 -2.68 15.18
N ALA A 608 -24.53 -1.93 16.25
CA ALA A 608 -24.57 -0.47 16.19
C ALA A 608 -23.41 0.11 15.34
N GLU A 609 -22.26 -0.53 15.40
CA GLU A 609 -21.03 -0.11 14.74
C GLU A 609 -21.05 -0.40 13.23
N GLN A 610 -21.74 -1.48 12.83
CA GLN A 610 -21.75 -1.96 11.45
C GLN A 610 -22.99 -1.55 10.66
N THR A 611 -24.00 -0.97 11.34
CA THR A 611 -25.24 -0.53 10.72
C THR A 611 -25.20 0.98 10.46
N PRO A 612 -25.13 1.44 9.19
CA PRO A 612 -25.17 2.87 8.88
C PRO A 612 -26.43 3.55 9.44
N ALA A 613 -26.31 4.78 9.92
CA ALA A 613 -27.38 5.48 10.63
C ALA A 613 -28.68 5.57 9.81
N TYR A 614 -28.59 5.73 8.47
CA TYR A 614 -29.78 5.82 7.61
C TYR A 614 -30.48 4.47 7.44
N ALA A 615 -29.77 3.35 7.63
CA ALA A 615 -30.26 2.02 7.27
C ALA A 615 -31.50 1.61 8.09
N THR A 616 -31.61 2.11 9.31
CA THR A 616 -32.75 1.86 10.23
C THR A 616 -33.85 2.93 10.18
N GLY A 617 -33.79 3.88 9.26
CA GLY A 617 -34.77 4.96 9.10
C GLY A 617 -34.86 5.84 10.34
N ASP A 618 -36.07 5.99 10.94
CA ASP A 618 -36.28 6.72 12.20
C ASP A 618 -36.08 5.86 13.45
N GLY A 619 -35.67 4.61 13.29
CA GLY A 619 -35.43 3.64 14.36
C GLY A 619 -36.71 3.07 15.02
N THR A 620 -37.89 3.52 14.63
CA THR A 620 -39.16 3.02 15.20
C THR A 620 -39.65 1.76 14.50
N ASN A 621 -40.48 0.97 15.19
CA ASN A 621 -41.14 -0.20 14.61
C ASN A 621 -42.50 0.14 13.95
N SER A 622 -42.71 1.38 13.55
CA SER A 622 -43.92 1.78 12.84
C SER A 622 -43.98 1.09 11.46
N THR A 623 -45.18 0.80 10.97
CA THR A 623 -45.35 0.18 9.64
C THR A 623 -44.71 1.00 8.52
N ALA A 624 -44.71 2.32 8.63
CA ALA A 624 -44.04 3.22 7.68
C ALA A 624 -42.51 3.03 7.69
N ASN A 625 -41.90 3.00 8.87
CA ASN A 625 -40.45 2.80 8.99
C ASN A 625 -40.01 1.38 8.63
N GLN A 626 -40.84 0.35 8.98
CA GLN A 626 -40.57 -1.02 8.54
C GLN A 626 -40.49 -1.14 7.01
N ALA A 627 -41.32 -0.39 6.27
CA ALA A 627 -41.24 -0.35 4.80
C ALA A 627 -39.94 0.34 4.32
N VAL A 628 -39.52 1.41 4.99
CA VAL A 628 -38.26 2.12 4.69
C VAL A 628 -37.07 1.20 4.92
N VAL A 629 -36.99 0.56 6.08
CA VAL A 629 -35.86 -0.32 6.43
C VAL A 629 -35.81 -1.56 5.53
N THR A 630 -36.97 -2.12 5.18
CA THR A 630 -37.05 -3.23 4.21
C THR A 630 -36.47 -2.80 2.86
N ALA A 631 -36.86 -1.61 2.38
CA ALA A 631 -36.32 -1.09 1.12
C ALA A 631 -34.81 -0.83 1.19
N ASN A 632 -34.31 -0.28 2.28
CA ASN A 632 -32.88 -0.02 2.48
C ASN A 632 -32.06 -1.34 2.41
N ILE A 633 -32.50 -2.40 3.12
CA ILE A 633 -31.84 -3.71 3.04
C ILE A 633 -31.85 -4.26 1.61
N GLN A 634 -32.97 -4.17 0.92
CA GLN A 634 -33.09 -4.68 -0.44
C GLN A 634 -32.25 -3.91 -1.44
N GLU A 635 -32.22 -2.59 -1.34
CA GLU A 635 -31.48 -1.69 -2.22
C GLU A 635 -29.96 -1.90 -2.04
N HIS A 636 -29.49 -1.92 -0.80
CA HIS A 636 -28.09 -2.19 -0.48
C HIS A 636 -27.65 -3.54 -1.06
N ILE A 637 -28.33 -4.63 -0.71
CA ILE A 637 -28.00 -5.97 -1.19
C ILE A 637 -28.03 -6.06 -2.72
N GLN A 638 -29.03 -5.42 -3.36
CA GLN A 638 -29.12 -5.41 -4.81
C GLN A 638 -27.88 -4.77 -5.45
N ASN A 639 -27.51 -3.59 -4.97
CA ASN A 639 -26.41 -2.84 -5.57
C ASN A 639 -25.06 -3.56 -5.36
N GLU A 640 -24.80 -4.07 -4.17
CA GLU A 640 -23.55 -4.72 -3.86
C GLU A 640 -23.39 -6.08 -4.58
N VAL A 641 -24.36 -6.97 -4.50
CA VAL A 641 -24.25 -8.28 -5.15
C VAL A 641 -24.25 -8.17 -6.69
N GLN A 642 -24.88 -7.14 -7.25
CA GLN A 642 -24.85 -6.90 -8.70
C GLN A 642 -23.53 -6.25 -9.13
N HIS A 643 -22.92 -5.40 -8.30
CA HIS A 643 -21.62 -4.79 -8.57
C HIS A 643 -20.52 -5.85 -8.70
N PHE A 644 -20.39 -6.73 -7.72
CA PHE A 644 -19.35 -7.77 -7.75
C PHE A 644 -19.73 -8.95 -8.66
N GLY A 645 -21.01 -9.19 -8.89
CA GLY A 645 -21.53 -10.17 -9.83
C GLY A 645 -20.98 -11.58 -9.59
N THR A 646 -20.51 -12.22 -10.66
CA THR A 646 -19.98 -13.60 -10.63
C THR A 646 -18.57 -13.71 -10.02
N LYS A 647 -17.92 -12.62 -9.68
CA LYS A 647 -16.60 -12.63 -9.05
C LYS A 647 -16.68 -13.18 -7.62
N VAL A 648 -17.80 -13.00 -6.93
CA VAL A 648 -18.04 -13.50 -5.57
C VAL A 648 -18.86 -14.79 -5.63
N TYR A 649 -18.27 -15.91 -5.17
CA TYR A 649 -18.92 -17.23 -5.21
C TYR A 649 -19.85 -17.50 -4.04
N ALA A 650 -19.63 -16.86 -2.90
CA ALA A 650 -20.39 -17.03 -1.66
C ALA A 650 -20.50 -15.70 -0.91
N TRP A 651 -21.66 -15.42 -0.31
CA TRP A 651 -21.91 -14.24 0.52
C TRP A 651 -22.35 -14.65 1.94
N ASP A 652 -21.78 -13.99 2.93
CA ASP A 652 -22.34 -13.92 4.28
C ASP A 652 -23.48 -12.91 4.27
N VAL A 653 -24.69 -13.44 4.09
CA VAL A 653 -25.89 -12.60 3.93
C VAL A 653 -26.29 -11.93 5.23
N VAL A 654 -26.21 -12.67 6.33
CA VAL A 654 -26.42 -12.15 7.68
C VAL A 654 -25.32 -12.71 8.58
N ASN A 655 -24.60 -11.79 9.22
CA ASN A 655 -23.51 -12.08 10.14
C ASN A 655 -23.97 -12.00 11.59
N GLU A 656 -23.57 -12.97 12.42
CA GLU A 656 -23.72 -13.05 13.88
C GLU A 656 -25.14 -12.76 14.41
N PRO A 657 -26.19 -13.41 13.88
CA PRO A 657 -27.54 -13.11 14.35
C PRO A 657 -27.95 -13.90 15.60
N ILE A 658 -27.12 -14.80 16.13
CA ILE A 658 -27.54 -15.75 17.19
C ILE A 658 -27.17 -15.22 18.59
N ASP A 659 -28.18 -15.16 19.47
CA ASP A 659 -28.03 -14.90 20.90
C ASP A 659 -28.74 -15.95 21.74
N PRO A 660 -28.00 -16.91 22.34
CA PRO A 660 -28.61 -17.95 23.20
C PRO A 660 -29.30 -17.42 24.44
N SER A 661 -29.04 -16.21 24.88
CA SER A 661 -29.67 -15.59 26.03
C SER A 661 -31.12 -15.15 25.77
N GLN A 662 -31.47 -15.00 24.47
CA GLN A 662 -32.80 -14.57 24.06
C GLN A 662 -33.75 -15.75 23.81
N PRO A 663 -35.04 -15.65 24.16
CA PRO A 663 -36.04 -16.73 23.97
C PRO A 663 -36.22 -17.15 22.52
N ASP A 664 -36.03 -16.22 21.60
CA ASP A 664 -36.08 -16.45 20.13
C ASP A 664 -34.75 -16.83 19.50
N CYS A 665 -33.68 -16.80 20.30
CA CYS A 665 -32.32 -17.11 19.89
C CYS A 665 -31.67 -16.07 18.94
N LEU A 666 -32.13 -14.83 18.92
CA LEU A 666 -31.66 -13.80 18.01
C LEU A 666 -31.07 -12.59 18.75
N VAL A 667 -30.02 -12.01 18.14
CA VAL A 667 -29.48 -10.70 18.55
C VAL A 667 -30.54 -9.64 18.28
N HIS A 668 -30.89 -8.86 19.30
CA HIS A 668 -31.86 -7.76 19.21
C HIS A 668 -31.16 -6.44 18.81
N GLY A 669 -30.38 -6.47 17.74
CA GLY A 669 -29.64 -5.31 17.17
C GLY A 669 -30.55 -4.33 16.39
N PRO A 670 -29.95 -3.32 15.74
CA PRO A 670 -30.69 -2.23 15.10
C PRO A 670 -31.78 -2.67 14.12
N PHE A 671 -31.50 -3.62 13.24
CA PHE A 671 -32.52 -4.13 12.30
C PHE A 671 -33.61 -4.92 13.00
N TYR A 672 -33.25 -5.69 14.02
CA TYR A 672 -34.22 -6.43 14.82
C TYR A 672 -35.19 -5.50 15.56
N GLN A 673 -34.73 -4.38 16.09
CA GLN A 673 -35.54 -3.37 16.77
C GLN A 673 -36.68 -2.85 15.88
N VAL A 674 -36.47 -2.73 14.58
CA VAL A 674 -37.46 -2.24 13.61
C VAL A 674 -38.30 -3.36 13.02
N LEU A 675 -37.69 -4.44 12.57
CA LEU A 675 -38.29 -5.49 11.74
C LEU A 675 -38.51 -6.80 12.50
N GLY A 676 -38.02 -6.93 13.76
CA GLY A 676 -38.00 -8.23 14.45
C GLY A 676 -37.17 -9.24 13.63
N ALA A 677 -37.40 -10.51 13.82
CA ALA A 677 -36.70 -11.60 13.14
C ALA A 677 -36.84 -11.57 11.60
N SER A 678 -37.78 -10.79 11.04
CA SER A 678 -38.04 -10.80 9.60
C SER A 678 -36.90 -10.15 8.77
N TYR A 679 -36.00 -9.35 9.37
CA TYR A 679 -34.86 -8.75 8.65
C TYR A 679 -33.97 -9.83 8.01
N ILE A 680 -33.77 -10.98 8.68
CA ILE A 680 -32.98 -12.10 8.16
C ILE A 680 -33.66 -12.67 6.90
N ASP A 681 -34.98 -12.93 6.96
CA ASP A 681 -35.72 -13.46 5.81
C ASP A 681 -35.70 -12.49 4.63
N ILE A 682 -35.79 -11.17 4.90
CA ILE A 682 -35.72 -10.11 3.87
C ILE A 682 -34.35 -10.12 3.20
N ALA A 683 -33.25 -10.13 4.00
CA ALA A 683 -31.91 -10.13 3.49
C ALA A 683 -31.62 -11.34 2.58
N PHE A 684 -31.93 -12.56 3.05
CA PHE A 684 -31.69 -13.77 2.24
C PHE A 684 -32.54 -13.82 0.95
N LYS A 685 -33.79 -13.34 1.00
CA LYS A 685 -34.63 -13.27 -0.20
C LYS A 685 -34.10 -12.25 -1.20
N ALA A 686 -33.66 -11.08 -0.72
CA ALA A 686 -33.06 -10.07 -1.57
C ALA A 686 -31.75 -10.60 -2.20
N ALA A 687 -30.85 -11.18 -1.39
CA ALA A 687 -29.62 -11.77 -1.90
C ALA A 687 -29.87 -12.83 -2.99
N ARG A 688 -30.83 -13.73 -2.77
CA ARG A 688 -31.18 -14.74 -3.78
C ARG A 688 -31.82 -14.15 -5.04
N GLN A 689 -32.54 -13.06 -4.91
CA GLN A 689 -33.19 -12.39 -6.05
C GLN A 689 -32.16 -11.72 -6.97
N TYR A 690 -31.13 -11.12 -6.39
CA TYR A 690 -30.21 -10.25 -7.11
C TYR A 690 -28.85 -10.88 -7.39
N ALA A 691 -28.38 -11.84 -6.58
CA ALA A 691 -27.11 -12.52 -6.81
C ALA A 691 -27.16 -13.41 -8.06
N PRO A 692 -26.03 -13.56 -8.76
CA PRO A 692 -25.91 -14.48 -9.90
C PRO A 692 -26.32 -15.92 -9.57
N ALA A 693 -26.78 -16.63 -10.56
CA ALA A 693 -27.13 -18.05 -10.40
C ALA A 693 -25.89 -18.86 -9.97
N GLY A 694 -26.01 -19.62 -8.88
CA GLY A 694 -24.92 -20.44 -8.34
C GLY A 694 -24.19 -19.81 -7.16
N THR A 695 -24.33 -18.51 -6.93
CA THR A 695 -23.79 -17.85 -5.73
C THR A 695 -24.39 -18.46 -4.47
N LYS A 696 -23.54 -18.80 -3.51
CA LYS A 696 -23.92 -19.41 -2.24
C LYS A 696 -24.27 -18.36 -1.18
N LEU A 697 -25.32 -18.60 -0.42
CA LEU A 697 -25.84 -17.70 0.62
C LEU A 697 -25.68 -18.32 1.99
N PHE A 698 -24.86 -17.70 2.83
CA PHE A 698 -24.50 -18.19 4.16
C PHE A 698 -25.08 -17.34 5.27
N LEU A 699 -25.36 -17.98 6.39
CA LEU A 699 -25.44 -17.36 7.71
C LEU A 699 -24.12 -17.65 8.41
N ASN A 700 -23.38 -16.62 8.81
CA ASN A 700 -22.09 -16.73 9.45
C ASN A 700 -22.22 -16.50 10.95
N GLU A 701 -21.50 -17.27 11.79
CA GLU A 701 -21.67 -17.22 13.24
C GLU A 701 -20.43 -17.67 13.98
N TYR A 702 -20.08 -16.96 15.07
CA TYR A 702 -18.99 -17.30 15.96
C TYR A 702 -19.39 -18.34 17.02
N SER A 703 -18.39 -18.92 17.69
CA SER A 703 -18.55 -19.86 18.81
C SER A 703 -19.60 -20.96 18.58
N THR A 704 -19.74 -21.46 17.36
CA THR A 704 -20.71 -22.49 17.00
C THR A 704 -20.43 -23.84 17.67
N ALA A 705 -19.28 -24.03 18.30
CA ALA A 705 -18.97 -25.20 19.14
C ALA A 705 -19.62 -25.13 20.54
N ASP A 706 -20.10 -23.95 20.97
CA ASP A 706 -20.90 -23.82 22.19
C ASP A 706 -22.26 -24.52 22.04
N PRO A 707 -22.65 -25.40 22.96
CA PRO A 707 -23.88 -26.19 22.81
C PRO A 707 -25.17 -25.34 22.73
N ASP A 708 -25.25 -24.25 23.46
CA ASP A 708 -26.44 -23.40 23.51
C ASP A 708 -26.57 -22.56 22.23
N ARG A 709 -25.42 -22.01 21.76
CA ARG A 709 -25.38 -21.29 20.49
C ARG A 709 -25.67 -22.22 19.30
N LEU A 710 -25.09 -23.41 19.29
CA LEU A 710 -25.38 -24.44 18.27
C LEU A 710 -26.86 -24.82 18.24
N ALA A 711 -27.48 -25.01 19.40
CA ALA A 711 -28.90 -25.33 19.47
C ALA A 711 -29.77 -24.20 18.92
N CYS A 712 -29.42 -22.95 19.23
CA CYS A 712 -30.09 -21.76 18.71
C CYS A 712 -29.87 -21.59 17.21
N LEU A 713 -28.65 -21.76 16.69
CA LEU A 713 -28.33 -21.72 15.27
C LEU A 713 -29.17 -22.73 14.48
N VAL A 714 -29.20 -23.99 14.92
CA VAL A 714 -30.01 -25.05 14.29
C VAL A 714 -31.50 -24.69 14.33
N LYS A 715 -32.01 -24.14 15.44
CA LYS A 715 -33.43 -23.72 15.61
C LYS A 715 -33.77 -22.59 14.60
N VAL A 716 -32.94 -21.58 14.50
CA VAL A 716 -33.16 -20.41 13.62
C VAL A 716 -33.12 -20.85 12.16
N VAL A 717 -32.06 -21.55 11.72
CA VAL A 717 -31.93 -22.00 10.32
C VAL A 717 -33.04 -22.98 9.92
N ARG A 718 -33.45 -23.88 10.81
CA ARG A 718 -34.62 -24.77 10.57
C ARG A 718 -35.90 -23.96 10.40
N GLY A 719 -36.07 -22.88 11.20
CA GLY A 719 -37.15 -21.92 11.06
C GLY A 719 -37.15 -21.22 9.70
N MET A 720 -36.01 -20.71 9.30
CA MET A 720 -35.82 -20.08 7.98
C MET A 720 -36.24 -21.02 6.84
N ARG A 721 -35.72 -22.24 6.83
CA ARG A 721 -36.07 -23.25 5.81
C ARG A 721 -37.56 -23.58 5.75
N ARG A 722 -38.23 -23.66 6.92
CA ARG A 722 -39.70 -23.89 6.98
C ARG A 722 -40.49 -22.73 6.37
N ARG A 723 -39.97 -21.52 6.41
CA ARG A 723 -40.55 -20.32 5.79
C ARG A 723 -40.14 -20.15 4.32
N GLY A 724 -39.34 -21.07 3.78
CA GLY A 724 -38.87 -21.03 2.39
C GLY A 724 -37.80 -19.97 2.14
N VAL A 725 -37.02 -19.60 3.17
CA VAL A 725 -35.90 -18.69 3.04
C VAL A 725 -34.73 -19.40 2.35
N PRO A 726 -34.14 -18.81 1.32
CA PRO A 726 -33.15 -19.46 0.47
C PRO A 726 -31.72 -19.40 1.07
N ILE A 727 -31.48 -20.21 2.09
CA ILE A 727 -30.17 -20.37 2.72
C ILE A 727 -29.47 -21.62 2.14
N ASP A 728 -28.22 -21.46 1.72
CA ASP A 728 -27.39 -22.56 1.20
C ASP A 728 -26.43 -23.13 2.25
N GLY A 729 -25.91 -22.28 3.16
CA GLY A 729 -24.85 -22.71 4.04
C GLY A 729 -24.80 -22.01 5.40
N ILE A 730 -23.95 -22.56 6.26
CA ILE A 730 -23.56 -22.01 7.56
C ILE A 730 -22.05 -21.82 7.54
N GLY A 731 -21.58 -20.62 7.91
CA GLY A 731 -20.21 -20.31 8.24
C GLY A 731 -19.94 -20.53 9.72
N HIS A 732 -18.84 -21.19 10.03
CA HIS A 732 -18.29 -21.35 11.37
C HIS A 732 -17.04 -20.45 11.44
N GLU A 733 -17.11 -19.31 12.12
CA GLU A 733 -16.01 -18.34 12.15
C GLU A 733 -14.74 -18.93 12.75
N MET A 734 -14.86 -19.61 13.88
CA MET A 734 -13.74 -20.25 14.56
C MET A 734 -12.63 -19.29 14.99
N HIS A 735 -13.00 -18.16 15.58
CA HIS A 735 -12.09 -17.37 16.38
C HIS A 735 -11.77 -18.13 17.66
N ASN A 736 -10.69 -18.89 17.64
CA ASN A 736 -10.37 -19.83 18.70
C ASN A 736 -9.35 -19.24 19.70
N ALA A 737 -9.31 -19.81 20.90
CA ALA A 737 -8.19 -19.69 21.82
C ALA A 737 -7.43 -21.03 21.89
N ILE A 738 -6.20 -21.04 22.36
CA ILE A 738 -5.37 -22.26 22.41
C ILE A 738 -6.01 -23.41 23.21
N ASN A 739 -6.92 -23.10 24.13
CA ASN A 739 -7.64 -24.10 24.94
C ASN A 739 -9.14 -24.21 24.62
N TYR A 740 -9.66 -23.49 23.62
CA TYR A 740 -11.08 -23.45 23.30
C TYR A 740 -11.34 -23.10 21.82
N PRO A 741 -12.33 -23.76 21.16
CA PRO A 741 -13.03 -24.95 21.63
C PRO A 741 -12.17 -26.21 21.58
N SER A 742 -12.62 -27.33 22.16
CA SER A 742 -11.96 -28.60 21.94
C SER A 742 -12.26 -29.16 20.54
N ILE A 743 -11.37 -30.02 20.04
CA ILE A 743 -11.53 -30.68 18.72
C ILE A 743 -12.85 -31.48 18.68
N GLU A 744 -13.22 -32.14 19.78
CA GLU A 744 -14.47 -32.92 19.89
C GLU A 744 -15.69 -32.01 19.87
N ALA A 745 -15.65 -30.86 20.54
CA ALA A 745 -16.76 -29.89 20.54
C ALA A 745 -17.00 -29.37 19.12
N MET A 746 -15.96 -29.01 18.38
CA MET A 746 -16.09 -28.57 17.00
C MET A 746 -16.54 -29.70 16.07
N ALA A 747 -16.02 -30.91 16.22
CA ALA A 747 -16.50 -32.09 15.48
C ALA A 747 -18.01 -32.31 15.71
N ASN A 748 -18.44 -32.24 16.97
CA ASN A 748 -19.88 -32.36 17.32
C ASN A 748 -20.73 -31.25 16.70
N SER A 749 -20.25 -30.03 16.64
CA SER A 749 -20.93 -28.90 16.00
C SER A 749 -21.17 -29.20 14.52
N ILE A 750 -20.12 -29.48 13.76
CA ILE A 750 -20.19 -29.77 12.33
C ILE A 750 -21.10 -30.98 12.05
N GLU A 751 -20.98 -32.06 12.85
CA GLU A 751 -21.81 -33.25 12.68
C GLU A 751 -23.27 -33.02 13.05
N THR A 752 -23.53 -32.19 14.06
CA THR A 752 -24.89 -31.83 14.45
C THR A 752 -25.56 -30.99 13.39
N VAL A 753 -24.90 -29.97 12.83
CA VAL A 753 -25.44 -29.19 11.70
C VAL A 753 -25.72 -30.11 10.51
N ALA A 754 -24.81 -30.99 10.15
CA ALA A 754 -25.03 -31.92 9.02
C ALA A 754 -26.20 -32.87 9.24
N ARG A 755 -26.43 -33.32 10.49
CA ARG A 755 -27.55 -34.23 10.86
C ARG A 755 -28.88 -33.50 10.92
N GLU A 756 -28.94 -32.34 11.57
CA GLU A 756 -30.16 -31.60 11.85
C GLU A 756 -30.64 -30.72 10.69
N LEU A 757 -29.73 -30.35 9.80
CA LEU A 757 -29.96 -29.49 8.64
C LEU A 757 -29.43 -30.15 7.35
N PRO A 758 -29.97 -31.32 6.96
CA PRO A 758 -29.47 -32.07 5.80
C PRO A 758 -29.51 -31.22 4.51
N GLY A 759 -28.37 -31.23 3.78
CA GLY A 759 -28.19 -30.45 2.56
C GLY A 759 -27.71 -29.03 2.73
N ILE A 760 -27.49 -28.57 3.98
CA ILE A 760 -26.77 -27.33 4.27
C ILE A 760 -25.28 -27.54 4.02
N GLU A 761 -24.66 -26.62 3.30
CA GLU A 761 -23.21 -26.53 3.14
C GLU A 761 -22.57 -25.90 4.41
N GLN A 762 -21.37 -26.32 4.75
CA GLN A 762 -20.66 -25.75 5.89
C GLN A 762 -19.26 -25.31 5.44
N GLN A 763 -18.82 -24.17 5.91
CA GLN A 763 -17.46 -23.65 5.69
C GLN A 763 -16.89 -23.16 7.01
N ILE A 764 -15.57 -23.28 7.18
CA ILE A 764 -14.82 -22.57 8.22
C ILE A 764 -14.47 -21.22 7.59
N THR A 765 -14.88 -20.12 8.21
CA THR A 765 -14.91 -18.82 7.53
C THR A 765 -13.91 -17.82 8.05
N GLU A 766 -13.43 -17.95 9.30
CA GLU A 766 -12.65 -16.92 9.96
C GLU A 766 -11.65 -17.51 10.97
N LEU A 767 -10.99 -18.63 10.61
CA LEU A 767 -10.13 -19.36 11.55
C LEU A 767 -8.91 -18.52 11.94
N ASP A 768 -8.82 -18.23 13.21
CA ASP A 768 -7.61 -17.82 13.90
C ASP A 768 -7.50 -18.54 15.24
N MET A 769 -6.33 -18.46 15.90
CA MET A 769 -6.13 -19.17 17.16
C MET A 769 -5.22 -18.37 18.09
N SER A 770 -5.84 -17.56 18.95
CA SER A 770 -5.10 -16.86 20.01
C SER A 770 -4.22 -17.83 20.81
N VAL A 771 -2.99 -17.43 21.07
CA VAL A 771 -2.04 -18.19 21.92
C VAL A 771 -2.38 -18.07 23.41
N TYR A 772 -3.36 -17.27 23.77
CA TYR A 772 -3.83 -17.13 25.13
C TYR A 772 -5.05 -18.01 25.40
N ASN A 773 -5.24 -18.36 26.67
CA ASN A 773 -6.44 -19.09 27.05
C ASN A 773 -7.70 -18.25 26.92
N ALA A 774 -8.81 -18.88 26.57
CA ALA A 774 -10.10 -18.23 26.49
C ALA A 774 -10.45 -17.52 27.81
N GLY A 775 -10.79 -16.22 27.71
CA GLY A 775 -11.10 -15.37 28.85
C GLY A 775 -9.90 -14.85 29.64
N ASP A 776 -8.68 -15.13 29.24
CA ASP A 776 -7.49 -14.53 29.85
C ASP A 776 -7.32 -13.08 29.35
N THR A 777 -7.41 -12.13 30.28
CA THR A 777 -7.25 -10.69 30.02
C THR A 777 -5.96 -10.11 30.63
N THR A 778 -5.11 -10.94 31.22
CA THR A 778 -3.97 -10.51 32.04
C THR A 778 -2.62 -10.90 31.47
N SER A 779 -2.54 -12.04 30.78
CA SER A 779 -1.30 -12.50 30.18
C SER A 779 -0.91 -11.66 28.96
N ASN A 780 0.38 -11.39 28.83
CA ASN A 780 0.92 -10.72 27.64
C ASN A 780 2.37 -11.19 27.42
N TYR A 781 2.62 -11.82 26.29
CA TYR A 781 3.96 -12.22 25.89
C TYR A 781 4.79 -11.06 25.30
N GLY A 782 4.14 -9.92 25.00
CA GLY A 782 4.80 -8.81 24.26
C GLY A 782 5.41 -9.31 22.96
N ASN A 783 6.61 -8.87 22.65
CA ASN A 783 7.32 -9.27 21.43
C ASN A 783 8.14 -10.59 21.58
N THR A 784 7.91 -11.37 22.64
CA THR A 784 8.71 -12.58 22.93
C THR A 784 7.82 -13.71 23.42
N ILE A 785 7.26 -14.46 22.48
CA ILE A 785 6.45 -15.65 22.81
C ILE A 785 7.36 -16.87 23.04
N PRO A 786 7.09 -17.73 24.06
CA PRO A 786 7.82 -18.97 24.26
C PRO A 786 7.63 -19.96 23.10
N ALA A 787 8.71 -20.56 22.64
CA ALA A 787 8.67 -21.56 21.56
C ALA A 787 7.78 -22.77 21.88
N SER A 788 7.63 -23.11 23.18
CA SER A 788 6.71 -24.16 23.63
C SER A 788 5.24 -23.84 23.35
N VAL A 789 4.84 -22.58 23.47
CA VAL A 789 3.46 -22.15 23.18
C VAL A 789 3.20 -22.21 21.66
N LEU A 790 4.17 -21.78 20.85
CA LEU A 790 4.07 -21.93 19.39
C LEU A 790 4.03 -23.40 18.94
N ALA A 791 4.77 -24.28 19.61
CA ALA A 791 4.72 -25.72 19.35
C ALA A 791 3.34 -26.29 19.71
N GLU A 792 2.78 -25.93 20.86
CA GLU A 792 1.43 -26.30 21.27
C GLU A 792 0.37 -25.85 20.26
N GLN A 793 0.43 -24.58 19.81
CA GLN A 793 -0.43 -24.05 18.75
C GLN A 793 -0.28 -24.86 17.45
N GLY A 794 0.95 -25.19 17.06
CA GLY A 794 1.23 -25.98 15.85
C GLY A 794 0.57 -27.36 15.89
N TRP A 795 0.64 -28.08 17.03
CA TRP A 795 -0.02 -29.36 17.21
C TRP A 795 -1.55 -29.22 17.20
N LEU A 796 -2.09 -28.16 17.73
CA LEU A 796 -3.54 -27.88 17.69
C LEU A 796 -4.03 -27.55 16.29
N TYR A 797 -3.30 -26.75 15.50
CA TYR A 797 -3.58 -26.54 14.07
C TYR A 797 -3.58 -27.86 13.29
N LYS A 798 -2.61 -28.72 13.54
CA LYS A 798 -2.57 -30.08 12.96
C LYS A 798 -3.85 -30.85 13.28
N ASP A 799 -4.29 -30.87 14.52
CA ASP A 799 -5.48 -31.62 14.94
C ASP A 799 -6.77 -31.05 14.33
N TYR A 800 -6.90 -29.74 14.22
CA TYR A 800 -8.03 -29.10 13.50
C TYR A 800 -8.01 -29.43 12.00
N PHE A 801 -6.88 -29.32 11.34
CA PHE A 801 -6.81 -29.66 9.91
C PHE A 801 -6.98 -31.17 9.66
N ASP A 802 -6.60 -32.05 10.56
CA ASP A 802 -6.94 -33.47 10.49
C ASP A 802 -8.45 -33.70 10.65
N LEU A 803 -9.11 -32.95 11.53
CA LEU A 803 -10.58 -32.95 11.64
C LEU A 803 -11.22 -32.51 10.33
N PHE A 804 -10.79 -31.41 9.74
CA PHE A 804 -11.35 -30.89 8.49
C PHE A 804 -11.13 -31.85 7.31
N ARG A 805 -9.93 -32.43 7.17
CA ARG A 805 -9.65 -33.47 6.17
C ARG A 805 -10.57 -34.68 6.33
N ARG A 806 -10.81 -35.13 7.56
CA ARG A 806 -11.74 -36.22 7.87
C ARG A 806 -13.17 -35.85 7.53
N LEU A 807 -13.58 -34.60 7.73
CA LEU A 807 -14.92 -34.07 7.48
C LEU A 807 -15.07 -33.39 6.10
N ARG A 808 -14.18 -33.60 5.14
CA ARG A 808 -14.19 -32.98 3.80
C ARG A 808 -15.51 -33.14 3.04
N GLY A 809 -16.35 -34.12 3.40
CA GLY A 809 -17.69 -34.29 2.82
C GLY A 809 -18.69 -33.25 3.31
N LYS A 810 -18.41 -32.61 4.47
CA LYS A 810 -19.28 -31.64 5.15
C LYS A 810 -18.70 -30.23 5.03
N ILE A 811 -17.40 -30.06 5.31
CA ILE A 811 -16.67 -28.80 5.16
C ILE A 811 -16.25 -28.60 3.70
N LYS A 812 -16.60 -27.44 3.12
CA LYS A 812 -16.40 -27.13 1.70
C LYS A 812 -15.32 -26.10 1.42
N ALA A 813 -14.93 -25.32 2.41
CA ALA A 813 -13.82 -24.36 2.36
C ALA A 813 -13.33 -24.07 3.77
N VAL A 814 -12.07 -23.64 3.87
CA VAL A 814 -11.47 -23.14 5.13
C VAL A 814 -10.83 -21.80 4.83
N THR A 815 -11.23 -20.75 5.53
CA THR A 815 -10.62 -19.42 5.47
C THR A 815 -9.94 -19.13 6.81
N ILE A 816 -8.70 -18.71 6.76
CA ILE A 816 -7.92 -18.24 7.91
C ILE A 816 -8.11 -16.72 7.99
N TRP A 817 -8.34 -16.18 9.20
CA TRP A 817 -8.65 -14.76 9.37
C TRP A 817 -7.38 -13.91 9.48
N GLY A 818 -6.71 -13.73 8.37
CA GLY A 818 -5.41 -13.12 8.19
C GLY A 818 -4.37 -14.11 7.67
N MET A 819 -3.16 -13.65 7.43
CA MET A 819 -2.05 -14.49 6.93
C MET A 819 -0.92 -14.61 7.93
N ALA A 820 -0.49 -13.50 8.50
CA ALA A 820 0.68 -13.37 9.35
C ALA A 820 0.38 -12.52 10.59
N ASP A 821 1.15 -12.74 11.65
CA ASP A 821 0.91 -12.14 12.97
C ASP A 821 1.21 -10.64 13.03
N ASP A 822 1.81 -10.05 12.00
CA ASP A 822 2.06 -8.61 11.91
C ASP A 822 0.80 -7.78 11.61
N ASP A 823 -0.26 -8.46 11.15
CA ASP A 823 -1.57 -7.85 10.93
C ASP A 823 -2.68 -8.79 11.43
N THR A 824 -3.06 -8.63 12.71
CA THR A 824 -4.17 -9.36 13.33
C THR A 824 -5.07 -8.46 14.17
N TRP A 825 -6.38 -8.60 14.01
CA TRP A 825 -7.37 -7.88 14.81
C TRP A 825 -7.28 -8.19 16.31
N LEU A 826 -6.73 -9.36 16.68
CA LEU A 826 -6.56 -9.81 18.06
C LEU A 826 -5.56 -8.96 18.86
N ASP A 827 -4.72 -8.15 18.19
CA ASP A 827 -3.84 -7.20 18.88
C ASP A 827 -4.62 -6.04 19.52
N SER A 828 -5.81 -5.74 19.00
CA SER A 828 -6.64 -4.62 19.46
C SER A 828 -7.93 -5.04 20.18
N PHE A 829 -8.44 -6.25 19.94
CA PHE A 829 -9.72 -6.73 20.50
C PHE A 829 -9.67 -8.25 20.76
N PRO A 830 -10.30 -8.78 21.82
CA PRO A 830 -11.00 -8.05 22.91
C PRO A 830 -10.05 -7.46 23.95
N VAL A 831 -8.77 -7.75 23.88
CA VAL A 831 -7.73 -7.25 24.81
C VAL A 831 -6.60 -6.63 23.98
N VAL A 832 -6.22 -5.42 24.33
CA VAL A 832 -5.07 -4.75 23.64
C VAL A 832 -3.78 -5.39 24.14
N ARG A 833 -3.21 -6.26 23.32
CA ARG A 833 -1.93 -6.98 23.56
C ARG A 833 -1.46 -7.66 22.28
N THR A 834 -0.17 -7.91 22.16
CA THR A 834 0.35 -8.69 21.03
C THR A 834 -0.15 -10.14 21.09
N ASP A 835 -0.77 -10.63 19.99
CA ASP A 835 -1.18 -12.02 19.83
C ASP A 835 -0.42 -12.66 18.63
N TYR A 836 -0.48 -13.97 18.51
CA TYR A 836 0.26 -14.73 17.50
C TYR A 836 -0.65 -15.81 16.88
N PRO A 837 -1.82 -15.45 16.32
CA PRO A 837 -2.86 -16.43 16.00
C PRO A 837 -2.68 -17.16 14.67
N LEU A 838 -1.80 -16.68 13.78
CA LEU A 838 -1.80 -17.01 12.35
C LEU A 838 -0.67 -17.99 11.96
N PRO A 839 -0.69 -18.56 10.74
CA PRO A 839 0.32 -19.54 10.28
C PRO A 839 1.72 -18.96 10.09
N PHE A 840 1.82 -17.66 9.75
CA PHE A 840 3.11 -16.97 9.57
C PHE A 840 3.33 -15.97 10.70
N ASP A 841 4.60 -15.72 11.04
CA ASP A 841 4.97 -14.77 12.07
C ASP A 841 5.02 -13.32 11.56
N MET A 842 5.37 -12.37 12.43
CA MET A 842 5.50 -10.95 12.11
C MET A 842 6.57 -10.63 11.04
N GLN A 843 7.43 -11.58 10.68
CA GLN A 843 8.41 -11.48 9.60
C GLN A 843 8.04 -12.35 8.40
N LEU A 844 6.78 -12.77 8.30
CA LEU A 844 6.22 -13.61 7.24
C LEU A 844 6.93 -14.99 7.13
N GLN A 845 7.50 -15.48 8.23
CA GLN A 845 8.14 -16.80 8.28
C GLN A 845 7.16 -17.87 8.79
N ALA A 846 7.28 -19.07 8.26
CA ALA A 846 6.42 -20.18 8.62
C ALA A 846 6.59 -20.59 10.09
N LYS A 847 5.50 -20.54 10.86
CA LYS A 847 5.42 -20.96 12.26
C LYS A 847 5.15 -22.48 12.38
N PRO A 848 5.23 -23.05 13.58
CA PRO A 848 4.69 -24.38 13.83
C PRO A 848 3.23 -24.55 13.41
N ALA A 849 2.40 -23.51 13.51
CA ALA A 849 1.02 -23.49 13.01
C ALA A 849 0.94 -23.82 11.50
N TYR A 850 1.79 -23.20 10.69
CA TYR A 850 1.90 -23.50 9.26
C TYR A 850 2.30 -24.97 9.02
N TRP A 851 3.30 -25.47 9.73
CA TRP A 851 3.77 -26.86 9.59
C TRP A 851 2.71 -27.88 10.04
N GLY A 852 1.92 -27.56 11.06
CA GLY A 852 0.76 -28.35 11.46
C GLY A 852 -0.28 -28.52 10.34
N ILE A 853 -0.43 -27.50 9.49
CA ILE A 853 -1.32 -27.52 8.33
C ILE A 853 -0.75 -28.38 7.20
N VAL A 854 0.51 -28.16 6.80
CA VAL A 854 1.06 -28.69 5.53
C VAL A 854 1.87 -29.96 5.70
N ASP A 855 2.69 -30.07 6.72
CA ASP A 855 3.53 -31.23 7.00
C ASP A 855 3.85 -31.37 8.50
N PRO A 856 3.02 -32.10 9.26
CA PRO A 856 3.23 -32.28 10.70
C PRO A 856 4.56 -32.93 11.09
N ARG A 857 5.30 -33.51 10.13
CA ARG A 857 6.62 -34.10 10.42
C ARG A 857 7.65 -33.03 10.78
N GLU A 858 7.41 -31.80 10.42
CA GLU A 858 8.24 -30.63 10.76
C GLU A 858 7.88 -30.00 12.12
N LEU A 859 6.89 -30.54 12.84
CA LEU A 859 6.51 -30.02 14.15
C LEU A 859 7.55 -30.43 15.23
N PRO A 860 7.84 -29.48 16.15
CA PRO A 860 8.68 -29.78 17.30
C PRO A 860 8.19 -31.01 18.08
N GLY A 861 9.09 -31.94 18.35
CA GLY A 861 8.78 -33.19 19.06
C GLY A 861 8.09 -34.27 18.22
N TYR A 862 7.91 -34.12 16.92
CA TYR A 862 7.30 -35.16 16.06
C TYR A 862 8.01 -36.53 16.17
N GLY A 863 9.33 -36.52 16.32
CA GLY A 863 10.15 -37.70 16.46
C GLY A 863 10.09 -38.39 17.84
N LEU A 864 9.25 -37.96 18.78
CA LEU A 864 9.16 -38.51 20.13
C LEU A 864 8.68 -39.96 20.10
N LYS A 865 9.50 -40.82 20.70
CA LYS A 865 9.23 -42.26 20.78
C LYS A 865 9.46 -42.76 22.21
N PHE A 866 8.64 -43.71 22.62
CA PHE A 866 8.79 -44.40 23.90
C PHE A 866 9.23 -45.85 23.70
N ALA A 867 10.10 -46.30 24.54
CA ALA A 867 10.56 -47.69 24.57
C ALA A 867 10.68 -48.17 26.01
N MET A 868 10.44 -49.47 26.27
CA MET A 868 10.80 -50.09 27.51
C MET A 868 12.29 -50.49 27.45
N THR A 869 13.14 -49.76 28.14
CA THR A 869 14.60 -49.91 28.08
C THR A 869 15.15 -50.89 29.12
N SER A 870 14.44 -51.08 30.22
CA SER A 870 14.79 -52.13 31.16
C SER A 870 13.56 -52.76 31.86
N LYS A 871 13.75 -53.99 32.28
CA LYS A 871 12.82 -54.77 33.08
C LYS A 871 13.63 -55.57 34.13
N GLU A 872 13.74 -55.01 35.31
CA GLU A 872 14.59 -55.55 36.39
C GLU A 872 13.75 -56.05 37.58
N GLY A 873 14.40 -56.75 38.52
CA GLY A 873 13.78 -57.21 39.77
C GLY A 873 13.58 -58.70 39.86
N THR A 874 12.96 -59.15 40.96
CA THR A 874 12.72 -60.51 41.30
C THR A 874 11.28 -60.94 40.98
N LYS A 875 11.02 -62.29 41.10
CA LYS A 875 9.68 -62.83 41.03
C LYS A 875 8.79 -62.15 42.07
N GLY A 876 7.79 -61.43 41.64
CA GLY A 876 6.84 -60.74 42.49
C GLY A 876 6.91 -59.23 42.40
N THR A 877 8.08 -58.62 42.25
CA THR A 877 8.16 -57.15 42.02
C THR A 877 9.15 -56.87 40.92
N ARG A 878 8.69 -56.17 39.90
CA ARG A 878 9.50 -55.72 38.74
C ARG A 878 9.53 -54.22 38.62
N VAL A 879 10.67 -53.68 38.25
CA VAL A 879 10.85 -52.29 37.87
C VAL A 879 10.88 -52.22 36.34
N LEU A 880 9.92 -51.56 35.76
CA LEU A 880 9.81 -51.32 34.33
C LEU A 880 10.28 -49.90 34.07
N THR A 881 11.30 -49.72 33.24
CA THR A 881 11.80 -48.39 32.86
C THR A 881 11.34 -48.07 31.44
N LEU A 882 10.57 -46.99 31.34
CA LEU A 882 10.18 -46.42 30.06
C LEU A 882 11.07 -45.22 29.75
N THR A 883 11.63 -45.21 28.55
CA THR A 883 12.49 -44.14 28.06
C THR A 883 11.81 -43.46 26.89
N ALA A 884 11.60 -42.17 27.04
CA ALA A 884 11.23 -41.28 25.94
C ALA A 884 12.52 -40.83 25.23
N THR A 885 12.55 -40.87 23.91
CA THR A 885 13.64 -40.36 23.08
C THR A 885 13.02 -39.45 22.03
N ASN A 886 13.46 -38.19 21.97
CA ASN A 886 13.05 -37.27 20.95
C ASN A 886 13.89 -37.48 19.68
N GLY A 887 13.28 -37.17 18.51
CA GLY A 887 13.96 -37.20 17.22
C GLY A 887 14.74 -35.92 16.91
N ASP A 888 14.91 -35.64 15.64
CA ASP A 888 15.76 -34.55 15.11
C ASP A 888 14.98 -33.27 14.77
N VAL A 889 13.66 -33.26 14.89
CA VAL A 889 12.81 -32.11 14.59
C VAL A 889 12.41 -31.38 15.88
N GLY A 890 13.19 -30.39 16.28
CA GLY A 890 12.93 -29.53 17.42
C GLY A 890 12.78 -30.20 18.79
N PRO A 891 12.65 -29.43 19.88
CA PRO A 891 12.43 -29.97 21.21
C PRO A 891 11.04 -30.59 21.40
N ALA A 892 10.91 -31.66 22.22
CA ALA A 892 9.63 -32.13 22.72
C ALA A 892 9.38 -31.48 24.09
N TYR A 893 8.43 -30.56 24.15
CA TYR A 893 8.16 -29.75 25.36
C TYR A 893 7.21 -30.46 26.33
N ALA A 894 7.38 -30.21 27.60
CA ALA A 894 6.52 -30.65 28.69
C ALA A 894 6.12 -32.14 28.58
N THR A 895 7.09 -33.00 28.24
CA THR A 895 6.86 -34.45 28.04
C THR A 895 6.49 -35.12 29.37
N GLU A 896 5.40 -35.89 29.38
CA GLU A 896 4.95 -36.61 30.55
C GLU A 896 4.31 -37.97 30.23
N ILE A 897 4.25 -38.84 31.21
CA ILE A 897 3.50 -40.09 31.17
C ILE A 897 2.27 -39.92 32.06
N SER A 898 1.07 -39.89 31.46
CA SER A 898 -0.16 -39.60 32.18
C SER A 898 -0.77 -40.81 32.94
N GLY A 899 -0.32 -41.99 32.61
CA GLY A 899 -0.80 -43.19 33.28
C GLY A 899 -0.03 -44.44 32.91
N LEU A 900 -0.30 -45.56 33.60
CA LEU A 900 0.21 -46.87 33.25
C LEU A 900 -0.82 -47.92 33.62
N THR A 901 -1.23 -48.73 32.65
CA THR A 901 -2.18 -49.84 32.84
C THR A 901 -1.61 -51.15 32.33
N LEU A 902 -2.05 -52.26 32.93
CA LEU A 902 -1.64 -53.62 32.56
C LEU A 902 -2.89 -54.47 32.31
N HIS A 903 -3.08 -54.91 31.07
CA HIS A 903 -4.16 -55.80 30.67
C HIS A 903 -3.62 -57.21 30.48
N GLN A 904 -4.15 -58.21 31.25
CA GLN A 904 -3.69 -59.60 31.16
C GLN A 904 -4.17 -60.26 29.87
N ILE A 905 -3.25 -60.88 29.11
CA ILE A 905 -3.49 -61.57 27.85
C ILE A 905 -3.27 -63.07 27.94
N PHE A 906 -2.53 -63.52 28.95
CA PHE A 906 -2.23 -64.96 29.12
C PHE A 906 -2.07 -65.29 30.63
N GLY A 907 -2.24 -66.56 30.97
CA GLY A 907 -2.05 -67.12 32.32
C GLY A 907 -3.31 -67.09 33.18
N ARG A 908 -3.22 -67.65 34.44
CA ARG A 908 -4.32 -67.62 35.40
C ARG A 908 -4.60 -66.19 35.79
N ARG A 909 -5.87 -65.81 35.82
CA ARG A 909 -6.34 -64.44 36.12
C ARG A 909 -5.74 -63.92 37.45
N CYS A 910 -5.12 -62.79 37.38
CA CYS A 910 -4.54 -62.06 38.52
C CYS A 910 -4.59 -60.55 38.28
N SER A 911 -4.31 -59.75 39.27
CA SER A 911 -4.28 -58.30 39.18
C SER A 911 -2.95 -57.77 39.69
N PRO A 912 -2.00 -57.43 38.79
CA PRO A 912 -0.77 -56.78 39.18
C PRO A 912 -1.03 -55.42 39.75
N VAL A 913 -0.20 -54.95 40.69
CA VAL A 913 -0.33 -53.65 41.34
C VAL A 913 0.83 -52.76 40.93
N VAL A 914 0.60 -51.67 40.28
CA VAL A 914 1.61 -50.64 40.04
C VAL A 914 1.87 -49.92 41.36
N LYS A 915 3.06 -50.16 41.93
CA LYS A 915 3.53 -49.46 43.13
C LYS A 915 4.26 -48.21 42.67
N SER A 916 3.55 -47.16 42.52
CA SER A 916 4.12 -45.88 42.10
C SER A 916 4.56 -45.12 43.33
N GLU A 917 5.82 -44.87 43.51
CA GLU A 917 6.32 -43.82 44.41
C GLU A 917 6.03 -42.42 43.83
N SER A 918 5.65 -42.35 42.56
CA SER A 918 5.31 -41.13 41.83
C SER A 918 3.83 -41.11 41.50
N SER A 919 3.12 -40.01 41.80
CA SER A 919 1.77 -39.77 41.32
C SER A 919 1.82 -39.48 39.83
N PHE A 920 0.85 -39.97 39.07
CA PHE A 920 0.65 -39.55 37.70
C PHE A 920 0.06 -38.10 37.63
N PRO A 921 0.45 -37.28 36.64
CA PRO A 921 1.43 -37.58 35.56
C PRO A 921 2.87 -37.62 36.05
N VAL A 922 3.70 -38.49 35.44
CA VAL A 922 5.14 -38.51 35.68
C VAL A 922 5.81 -37.58 34.65
N VAL A 923 6.28 -36.44 35.11
CA VAL A 923 6.87 -35.39 34.27
C VAL A 923 8.30 -35.80 33.89
N LEU A 924 8.59 -35.88 32.60
CA LEU A 924 9.90 -36.06 32.00
C LEU A 924 10.55 -34.72 31.60
N GLY A 925 9.76 -33.65 31.50
CA GLY A 925 10.24 -32.32 31.16
C GLY A 925 10.46 -32.12 29.66
N ASP A 926 11.22 -31.08 29.33
CA ASP A 926 11.58 -30.76 27.95
C ASP A 926 12.71 -31.66 27.48
N LEU A 927 12.49 -32.34 26.36
CA LEU A 927 13.52 -33.19 25.74
C LEU A 927 14.09 -32.44 24.53
N ALA A 928 15.36 -32.06 24.63
CA ALA A 928 16.05 -31.44 23.49
C ALA A 928 16.05 -32.38 22.26
N THR A 929 16.32 -31.84 21.11
CA THR A 929 16.52 -32.59 19.87
C THR A 929 17.55 -33.70 20.11
N ASN A 930 17.19 -34.94 19.77
CA ASN A 930 17.96 -36.17 20.07
C ASN A 930 18.20 -36.44 21.57
N GLY A 931 17.48 -35.75 22.45
CA GLY A 931 17.55 -36.00 23.92
C GLY A 931 16.67 -37.16 24.36
N SER A 932 16.90 -37.63 25.59
CA SER A 932 16.08 -38.68 26.20
C SER A 932 15.92 -38.48 27.70
N ALA A 933 14.79 -38.96 28.23
CA ALA A 933 14.54 -39.07 29.67
C ALA A 933 13.80 -40.37 29.98
N SER A 934 13.97 -40.88 31.23
CA SER A 934 13.40 -42.17 31.64
C SER A 934 12.61 -42.05 32.92
N ALA A 935 11.53 -42.82 33.01
CA ALA A 935 10.79 -43.05 34.24
C ALA A 935 10.73 -44.55 34.57
N SER A 936 10.83 -44.87 35.85
CA SER A 936 10.79 -46.26 36.34
C SER A 936 9.56 -46.51 37.18
N PHE A 937 8.89 -47.63 36.95
CA PHE A 937 7.65 -48.04 37.60
C PHE A 937 7.81 -49.41 38.23
N ALA A 938 7.65 -49.49 39.53
CA ALA A 938 7.63 -50.78 40.26
C ALA A 938 6.24 -51.41 40.12
N VAL A 939 6.17 -52.63 39.64
CA VAL A 939 4.94 -53.40 39.51
C VAL A 939 5.03 -54.67 40.34
N ASP A 940 4.05 -54.84 41.21
CA ASP A 940 3.91 -56.03 42.05
C ASP A 940 3.09 -57.10 41.33
N PHE A 941 3.76 -58.21 40.97
CA PHE A 941 3.17 -59.39 40.36
C PHE A 941 3.07 -60.56 41.34
N SER A 942 3.21 -60.35 42.66
CA SER A 942 3.26 -61.43 43.66
C SER A 942 2.02 -62.31 43.65
N GLY A 943 0.87 -61.76 43.27
CA GLY A 943 -0.38 -62.47 43.10
C GLY A 943 -0.58 -63.13 41.73
N CYS A 944 0.44 -63.12 40.83
CA CYS A 944 0.34 -63.65 39.48
C CYS A 944 1.19 -64.89 39.32
N ASP A 945 0.71 -65.84 38.53
CA ASP A 945 1.54 -67.01 38.24
C ASP A 945 2.67 -66.71 37.23
N SER A 946 3.66 -67.60 37.20
CA SER A 946 4.85 -67.33 36.37
C SER A 946 4.59 -67.33 34.88
N SER A 947 3.45 -67.85 34.42
CA SER A 947 3.07 -67.90 33.01
C SER A 947 2.30 -66.65 32.60
N ALA A 948 1.87 -65.78 33.52
CA ALA A 948 1.06 -64.63 33.21
C ALA A 948 1.79 -63.62 32.34
N ALA A 949 1.11 -63.17 31.30
CA ALA A 949 1.58 -62.10 30.42
C ALA A 949 0.54 -61.00 30.27
N PHE A 950 1.03 -59.78 30.08
CA PHE A 950 0.22 -58.57 30.04
C PHE A 950 0.60 -57.69 28.85
N VAL A 951 -0.33 -56.89 28.40
CA VAL A 951 -0.09 -55.70 27.59
C VAL A 951 -0.04 -54.50 28.52
N LEU A 952 1.09 -53.82 28.54
CA LEU A 952 1.28 -52.55 29.19
C LEU A 952 0.87 -51.46 28.24
N SER A 953 0.05 -50.49 28.71
CA SER A 953 -0.29 -49.25 28.00
C SER A 953 0.09 -48.08 28.88
N ALA A 954 0.88 -47.16 28.35
CA ALA A 954 1.30 -45.93 28.98
C ALA A 954 0.94 -44.73 28.07
N PRO A 955 -0.19 -44.07 28.34
CA PRO A 955 -0.50 -42.84 27.66
C PRO A 955 0.47 -41.74 28.05
N TRP A 956 0.81 -40.89 27.05
CA TRP A 956 1.77 -39.80 27.21
C TRP A 956 1.32 -38.58 26.47
N SER A 957 1.84 -37.42 26.84
CA SER A 957 1.67 -36.16 26.16
C SER A 957 2.97 -35.38 26.08
N SER A 958 3.06 -34.49 25.10
CA SER A 958 4.11 -33.49 24.91
C SER A 958 3.49 -32.27 24.25
N ALA A 959 3.84 -31.07 24.73
CA ALA A 959 3.18 -29.84 24.22
C ALA A 959 1.68 -30.02 24.13
N THR A 960 1.02 -30.30 25.22
CA THR A 960 -0.43 -30.53 25.45
C THR A 960 -1.17 -31.36 24.38
N TYR A 961 -1.07 -30.98 23.11
CA TYR A 961 -1.80 -31.59 21.99
C TYR A 961 -1.03 -32.69 21.25
N HIS A 962 0.25 -32.89 21.54
CA HIS A 962 1.02 -34.03 21.03
C HIS A 962 0.87 -35.22 21.94
N THR A 963 -0.06 -36.12 21.68
CA THR A 963 -0.40 -37.24 22.53
C THR A 963 -0.20 -38.58 21.86
N GLY A 964 0.00 -39.61 22.66
CA GLY A 964 0.10 -40.98 22.18
C GLY A 964 0.02 -42.00 23.30
N THR A 965 0.13 -43.28 22.95
CA THR A 965 0.13 -44.37 23.91
C THR A 965 1.26 -45.34 23.55
N PHE A 966 2.19 -45.49 24.47
CA PHE A 966 3.17 -46.57 24.36
C PHE A 966 2.52 -47.88 24.75
N VAL A 967 2.73 -48.94 23.96
CA VAL A 967 2.21 -50.29 24.20
C VAL A 967 3.33 -51.30 24.10
N SER A 968 3.46 -52.17 25.11
CA SER A 968 4.47 -53.23 25.11
C SER A 968 3.99 -54.47 25.83
N GLY A 969 4.54 -55.64 25.45
CA GLY A 969 4.32 -56.89 26.14
C GLY A 969 5.15 -57.00 27.43
N VAL A 970 4.56 -57.48 28.53
CA VAL A 970 5.24 -57.75 29.81
C VAL A 970 4.88 -59.12 30.31
N SER A 971 5.89 -59.97 30.55
CA SER A 971 5.74 -61.29 31.19
C SER A 971 6.25 -61.29 32.62
N VAL A 972 5.69 -62.14 33.49
CA VAL A 972 6.11 -62.28 34.89
C VAL A 972 7.48 -62.98 35.02
N TRP A 973 7.80 -63.92 34.13
CA TRP A 973 9.07 -64.53 34.07
C TRP A 973 10.14 -63.80 33.28
N ASN A 974 11.40 -63.99 33.70
CA ASN A 974 12.56 -63.47 33.03
C ASN A 974 12.92 -64.32 31.79
N ASP A 975 13.00 -63.61 30.67
CA ASP A 975 13.53 -64.16 29.44
C ASP A 975 15.10 -64.29 29.51
N HIS A 976 15.57 -65.38 29.96
CA HIS A 976 16.97 -65.86 29.67
C HIS A 976 16.98 -66.80 28.45
N ARG A 977 16.00 -66.61 27.52
CA ARG A 977 16.06 -67.23 26.17
C ARG A 977 15.59 -66.25 25.19
N GLY A 978 16.47 -65.80 24.31
CA GLY A 978 16.19 -65.03 23.18
C GLY A 978 15.08 -65.61 22.28
N ASP A 979 14.46 -64.73 21.52
CA ASP A 979 13.65 -64.97 20.35
C ASP A 979 12.25 -65.61 20.58
N HIS A 980 11.31 -64.81 21.01
CA HIS A 980 9.92 -65.03 20.58
C HIS A 980 9.53 -64.07 19.45
N PRO A 981 8.89 -64.56 18.36
CA PRO A 981 8.65 -63.82 17.11
C PRO A 981 7.64 -62.65 17.19
N TRP A 982 7.31 -62.18 18.39
CA TRP A 982 6.28 -61.11 18.57
C TRP A 982 6.87 -59.74 18.90
N ASP A 983 8.21 -59.62 19.05
CA ASP A 983 8.81 -58.37 19.46
C ASP A 983 9.21 -57.40 18.32
N ASP A 984 9.01 -57.84 17.06
CA ASP A 984 9.44 -56.98 15.95
C ASP A 984 8.43 -57.02 14.78
N LYS A 985 7.36 -56.27 14.88
CA LYS A 985 6.60 -55.69 13.74
C LYS A 985 5.24 -55.15 14.16
N ARG A 986 5.17 -54.03 14.80
CA ARG A 986 4.06 -53.03 14.72
C ARG A 986 4.48 -51.72 15.40
N GLY A 987 5.52 -51.13 14.89
CA GLY A 987 5.73 -49.74 15.02
C GLY A 987 5.26 -49.11 13.71
N GLY A 988 4.39 -48.14 13.77
CA GLY A 988 4.02 -47.39 12.61
C GLY A 988 2.49 -47.34 12.34
N HIS A 989 1.82 -46.39 12.80
CA HIS A 989 1.06 -45.36 12.07
C HIS A 989 0.37 -44.45 13.07
#